data_52b285e8c528cd93162ad26911a3d26a
#
_entry.id   52b285e8c528cd93162ad26911a3d26a
#
_cell.length_a   1.000
_cell.length_b   1.000
_cell.length_c   1.000
_cell.angle_alpha   90.00
_cell.angle_beta   90.00
_cell.angle_gamma   90.00
#
_symmetry.space_group_name_H-M   'P 1'
#
loop_
_entity.id
_entity.type
_entity.pdbx_description
1 polymer ?
#
loop_
_entity_poly.entity_id
_entity_poly.type
_entity_poly.pdbx_seq_one_letter_code
_entity_poly.pdbx_strand_id
1 'polypeptide(L)'
;MLIDHAGVIVGWSPVAERLLGPPARAVLGRSVGELLAGATPSERALGAGDGLTVRLQRTDGPCSSCRLDVRRDRVGDGETRWEVTVTPVDGEHPTSELHQALLETLFTVSPVGLYLFDPHLRIIRFNPTAEGMENTSLADAVGKRPAEAWPGVAVEAMERVMEQVLDTGRPAIGVEKRMCPPGDPDHEHVYSASVFPLVSAQGRLLGLADATVDVTDRHLAQRRLQVLAQAGTRIGATLDVLDNARGLAEVSVPGLADTMAVDVLEPVLVGEELEVGPVRPDTVLRRAASRSRDERVPATAHPDRTIPSVTAAAEVLADLEPRILDPLDAVGRQSLNALPGHGEEVHSLMLVPLVAQNRALGLAVFGRDRKRRPFEPDDLVLAGELARRTAACLDNTRRYLRERNALAALQCDLRSEDLPPADTLDVAHTYVRAGSGGDWVDAVPLSGARVALVAGRVPGRGLQTAAAAGRLRAAVHTLSDLDLEPDELLARLDDLARRLTMGERPGMETVRPEHHTVRSEEGSEAGATCLYLIYDPVSGRCSASSAGHPWPVVVHADGTDTVLKHPTGAALCCSDGPFETIDLALAEGSTLALYTQGLFQEWPVEPARERATALLDRFAGPVRQACTLLTDAFLPARPSEDAVVQVARTHTLGPARVASWDLPSEPSVVSTARSLVTRQLTAWGMSDLTFTTELIASELVTNAIRYARPPVTLRLIRTHALTCEVSDGSSTSPRLRHARTTEEGGRGLLLAAGFSDRWGTRYSEQGKTVWAEQGLPEPVG
;
A
#
# COMPACT_ATOMS: atom_id res chain seq x y z
N MET A 1 -46.85 31.30 -30.04
CA MET A 1 -47.67 30.83 -28.92
C MET A 1 -47.74 29.33 -28.97
N LEU A 2 -47.97 28.69 -27.82
CA LEU A 2 -48.14 27.24 -27.73
C LEU A 2 -49.57 26.92 -27.32
N ILE A 3 -50.19 25.92 -27.98
CA ILE A 3 -51.58 25.51 -27.76
C ILE A 3 -51.59 24.01 -27.46
N ASP A 4 -52.41 23.57 -26.54
CA ASP A 4 -52.60 22.15 -26.25
C ASP A 4 -53.59 21.48 -27.19
N HIS A 5 -53.82 20.18 -27.03
CA HIS A 5 -54.75 19.38 -27.84
C HIS A 5 -56.23 19.82 -27.72
N ALA A 6 -56.56 20.56 -26.67
CA ALA A 6 -57.92 21.10 -26.44
C ALA A 6 -58.08 22.52 -26.97
N GLY A 7 -57.07 23.09 -27.63
CA GLY A 7 -57.07 24.44 -28.14
C GLY A 7 -56.84 25.52 -27.08
N VAL A 8 -56.33 25.13 -25.90
CA VAL A 8 -56.03 26.08 -24.83
C VAL A 8 -54.60 26.59 -24.95
N ILE A 9 -54.37 27.87 -24.72
CA ILE A 9 -53.08 28.54 -24.81
C ILE A 9 -52.24 28.16 -23.56
N VAL A 10 -51.18 27.36 -23.78
CA VAL A 10 -50.27 26.91 -22.71
C VAL A 10 -48.90 27.64 -22.74
N GLY A 11 -48.63 28.41 -23.77
CA GLY A 11 -47.41 29.22 -23.85
C GLY A 11 -47.63 30.50 -24.64
N TRP A 12 -47.13 31.61 -24.10
CA TRP A 12 -47.25 32.96 -24.71
C TRP A 12 -45.90 33.65 -24.66
N SER A 13 -45.37 33.95 -25.84
CA SER A 13 -44.04 34.58 -25.93
C SER A 13 -44.12 36.10 -25.73
N PRO A 14 -43.04 36.76 -25.28
CA PRO A 14 -42.99 38.21 -25.23
C PRO A 14 -43.21 38.91 -26.61
N VAL A 15 -42.94 38.19 -27.68
CA VAL A 15 -43.20 38.65 -29.04
C VAL A 15 -44.70 38.60 -29.36
N ALA A 16 -45.39 37.57 -28.94
CA ALA A 16 -46.84 37.46 -29.07
C ALA A 16 -47.57 38.55 -28.26
N GLU A 17 -47.08 38.85 -27.05
CA GLU A 17 -47.58 39.95 -26.23
C GLU A 17 -47.42 41.31 -26.91
N ARG A 18 -46.26 41.59 -27.52
CA ARG A 18 -46.03 42.84 -28.24
C ARG A 18 -46.87 42.95 -29.52
N LEU A 19 -47.10 41.87 -30.27
CA LEU A 19 -47.84 41.86 -31.51
C LEU A 19 -49.36 41.93 -31.32
N LEU A 20 -49.87 41.23 -30.30
CA LEU A 20 -51.30 41.04 -30.07
C LEU A 20 -51.87 41.89 -28.93
N GLY A 21 -51.02 42.41 -28.04
CA GLY A 21 -51.36 43.30 -26.96
C GLY A 21 -51.62 42.67 -25.58
N PRO A 22 -52.34 41.54 -25.45
CA PRO A 22 -52.63 40.98 -24.15
C PRO A 22 -51.39 40.40 -23.46
N PRO A 23 -51.17 40.65 -22.15
CA PRO A 23 -50.05 40.06 -21.43
C PRO A 23 -50.31 38.57 -21.17
N ALA A 24 -49.22 37.77 -21.06
CA ALA A 24 -49.25 36.29 -20.91
C ALA A 24 -50.26 35.85 -19.83
N ARG A 25 -50.33 36.54 -18.69
CA ARG A 25 -51.27 36.26 -17.58
C ARG A 25 -52.76 36.40 -17.95
N ALA A 26 -53.08 37.14 -19.00
CA ALA A 26 -54.45 37.34 -19.43
C ALA A 26 -54.96 36.33 -20.46
N VAL A 27 -54.02 35.58 -21.12
CA VAL A 27 -54.33 34.63 -22.19
C VAL A 27 -53.98 33.19 -21.89
N LEU A 28 -53.07 32.94 -20.98
CA LEU A 28 -52.75 31.58 -20.56
C LEU A 28 -53.95 30.90 -19.89
N GLY A 29 -54.25 29.68 -20.33
CA GLY A 29 -55.41 28.91 -19.86
C GLY A 29 -56.73 29.24 -20.59
N ARG A 30 -56.72 30.15 -21.54
CA ARG A 30 -57.91 30.50 -22.36
C ARG A 30 -57.89 29.84 -23.71
N SER A 31 -59.03 29.66 -24.31
CA SER A 31 -59.14 29.10 -25.67
C SER A 31 -58.59 30.07 -26.73
N VAL A 32 -57.80 29.55 -27.69
CA VAL A 32 -57.29 30.30 -28.83
C VAL A 32 -58.43 30.93 -29.65
N GLY A 33 -59.64 30.30 -29.66
CA GLY A 33 -60.82 30.82 -30.35
C GLY A 33 -61.29 32.17 -29.83
N GLU A 34 -61.01 32.50 -28.57
CA GLU A 34 -61.38 33.82 -27.97
C GLU A 34 -60.51 34.97 -28.48
N LEU A 35 -59.33 34.69 -29.05
CA LEU A 35 -58.43 35.68 -29.68
C LEU A 35 -58.74 35.90 -31.16
N LEU A 36 -59.56 35.06 -31.74
CA LEU A 36 -59.92 35.11 -33.15
C LEU A 36 -61.20 35.87 -33.33
N ALA A 37 -61.14 37.04 -33.97
CA ALA A 37 -62.34 37.85 -34.26
C ALA A 37 -63.27 37.16 -35.28
N GLY A 38 -64.24 36.42 -34.80
CA GLY A 38 -65.38 35.97 -35.57
C GLY A 38 -65.31 34.63 -36.35
N ALA A 39 -64.28 33.79 -36.11
CA ALA A 39 -64.24 32.45 -36.70
C ALA A 39 -63.57 31.46 -35.74
N THR A 40 -64.30 30.43 -35.30
CA THR A 40 -63.70 29.26 -34.65
C THR A 40 -63.08 28.38 -35.77
N PRO A 41 -61.73 28.16 -35.77
CA PRO A 41 -61.15 27.18 -36.69
C PRO A 41 -61.64 25.79 -36.32
N SER A 42 -62.26 25.11 -37.30
CA SER A 42 -62.55 23.69 -37.11
C SER A 42 -61.24 22.89 -37.01
N GLU A 43 -61.20 21.79 -36.25
CA GLU A 43 -60.04 20.89 -36.11
C GLU A 43 -59.40 20.48 -37.45
N ARG A 44 -60.15 20.53 -38.55
CA ARG A 44 -59.66 20.29 -39.91
C ARG A 44 -58.79 21.39 -40.47
N ALA A 45 -58.92 22.65 -40.01
CA ALA A 45 -58.12 23.77 -40.47
C ALA A 45 -56.73 23.83 -39.79
N LEU A 46 -56.60 23.29 -38.63
CA LEU A 46 -55.33 23.19 -37.89
C LEU A 46 -54.43 22.03 -38.39
N GLY A 47 -54.95 21.14 -39.21
CA GLY A 47 -54.20 19.98 -39.74
C GLY A 47 -53.64 20.13 -41.14
N ALA A 48 -53.99 21.19 -41.89
CA ALA A 48 -53.46 21.48 -43.20
C ALA A 48 -52.28 22.45 -43.07
N GLY A 49 -51.07 22.01 -43.37
CA GLY A 49 -49.80 22.77 -43.23
C GLY A 49 -49.66 24.04 -44.13
N ASP A 50 -50.76 24.61 -44.62
CA ASP A 50 -50.77 25.87 -45.34
C ASP A 50 -51.17 27.02 -44.41
N GLY A 51 -50.34 28.05 -44.36
CA GLY A 51 -50.52 29.23 -43.52
C GLY A 51 -51.92 29.85 -43.66
N LEU A 52 -52.67 29.85 -42.57
CA LEU A 52 -54.05 30.39 -42.51
C LEU A 52 -53.95 31.93 -42.24
N THR A 53 -54.55 32.75 -43.12
CA THR A 53 -54.66 34.16 -42.83
C THR A 53 -55.94 34.45 -42.04
N VAL A 54 -55.80 34.97 -40.81
CA VAL A 54 -56.89 35.28 -39.89
C VAL A 54 -56.82 36.75 -39.44
N ARG A 55 -57.97 37.30 -39.06
CA ARG A 55 -58.03 38.63 -38.43
C ARG A 55 -57.97 38.41 -36.90
N LEU A 56 -56.92 38.98 -36.30
CA LEU A 56 -56.74 38.94 -34.83
C LEU A 56 -57.18 40.26 -34.21
N GLN A 57 -57.95 40.19 -33.13
CA GLN A 57 -58.40 41.40 -32.44
C GLN A 57 -57.27 41.85 -31.49
N ARG A 58 -56.83 43.10 -31.67
CA ARG A 58 -55.92 43.77 -30.72
C ARG A 58 -56.69 44.42 -29.59
N THR A 59 -56.11 44.41 -28.39
CA THR A 59 -56.70 45.07 -27.23
C THR A 59 -56.73 46.60 -27.35
N ASP A 60 -55.78 47.19 -28.14
CA ASP A 60 -55.57 48.66 -28.22
C ASP A 60 -55.65 49.19 -29.61
N GLY A 61 -56.35 48.54 -30.60
CA GLY A 61 -56.40 49.02 -31.98
C GLY A 61 -57.25 48.16 -32.92
N PRO A 62 -57.30 48.54 -34.22
CA PRO A 62 -58.07 47.88 -35.26
C PRO A 62 -57.53 46.44 -35.46
N CYS A 63 -58.42 45.53 -35.90
CA CYS A 63 -58.01 44.12 -36.20
C CYS A 63 -56.90 44.11 -37.28
N SER A 64 -55.83 43.37 -37.01
CA SER A 64 -54.74 43.14 -37.96
C SER A 64 -54.90 41.82 -38.68
N SER A 65 -54.69 41.75 -39.96
CA SER A 65 -54.61 40.51 -40.76
C SER A 65 -53.23 39.83 -40.45
N CYS A 66 -53.27 38.66 -39.95
CA CYS A 66 -52.05 37.93 -39.64
C CYS A 66 -52.07 36.53 -40.30
N ARG A 67 -50.93 36.07 -40.77
CA ARG A 67 -50.73 34.71 -41.22
C ARG A 67 -50.35 33.88 -40.01
N LEU A 68 -51.05 32.75 -39.80
CA LEU A 68 -50.76 31.74 -38.77
C LEU A 68 -50.08 30.54 -39.44
N ASP A 69 -48.83 30.30 -39.09
CA ASP A 69 -48.14 29.07 -39.44
C ASP A 69 -48.18 28.13 -38.23
N VAL A 70 -48.80 26.95 -38.40
CA VAL A 70 -49.02 26.02 -37.31
C VAL A 70 -48.12 24.81 -37.51
N ARG A 71 -47.26 24.54 -36.51
CA ARG A 71 -46.43 23.35 -36.45
C ARG A 71 -46.87 22.44 -35.30
N ARG A 72 -46.90 21.16 -35.58
CA ARG A 72 -47.20 20.15 -34.58
C ARG A 72 -45.93 19.67 -33.92
N ASP A 73 -45.83 19.80 -32.60
CA ASP A 73 -44.70 19.33 -31.81
C ASP A 73 -45.16 18.21 -30.88
N ARG A 74 -44.33 17.17 -30.72
CA ARG A 74 -44.56 16.04 -29.81
C ARG A 74 -43.61 16.18 -28.63
N VAL A 75 -44.17 16.48 -27.47
CA VAL A 75 -43.40 16.47 -26.21
C VAL A 75 -43.34 15.07 -25.65
N GLY A 76 -42.24 14.69 -25.01
CA GLY A 76 -41.83 13.34 -24.64
C GLY A 76 -42.83 12.43 -23.91
N ASP A 77 -43.99 12.91 -23.46
CA ASP A 77 -45.03 12.12 -22.78
C ASP A 77 -46.26 11.75 -23.70
N GLY A 78 -46.10 11.88 -25.00
CA GLY A 78 -47.19 11.55 -25.94
C GLY A 78 -48.23 12.69 -26.11
N GLU A 79 -48.12 13.77 -25.37
CA GLU A 79 -49.00 14.90 -25.56
C GLU A 79 -48.64 15.71 -26.84
N THR A 80 -49.66 16.02 -27.64
CA THR A 80 -49.51 16.84 -28.82
C THR A 80 -49.70 18.31 -28.45
N ARG A 81 -48.73 19.12 -28.77
CA ARG A 81 -48.80 20.59 -28.67
C ARG A 81 -48.65 21.21 -30.04
N TRP A 82 -49.25 22.39 -30.24
CA TRP A 82 -49.16 23.11 -31.48
C TRP A 82 -48.40 24.42 -31.25
N GLU A 83 -47.34 24.63 -31.99
CA GLU A 83 -46.62 25.88 -32.04
C GLU A 83 -47.25 26.73 -33.14
N VAL A 84 -47.78 27.89 -32.78
CA VAL A 84 -48.41 28.82 -33.73
C VAL A 84 -47.54 30.07 -33.83
N THR A 85 -46.94 30.26 -35.01
CA THR A 85 -46.20 31.47 -35.36
C THR A 85 -47.17 32.43 -36.03
N VAL A 86 -47.21 33.67 -35.52
CA VAL A 86 -48.09 34.73 -36.01
C VAL A 86 -47.25 35.75 -36.75
N THR A 87 -47.54 35.97 -38.08
CA THR A 87 -46.85 36.93 -38.91
C THR A 87 -47.86 37.97 -39.41
N PRO A 88 -47.67 39.30 -39.18
CA PRO A 88 -48.56 40.35 -39.74
C PRO A 88 -48.52 40.34 -41.26
N VAL A 89 -49.70 40.50 -41.94
CA VAL A 89 -49.82 40.57 -43.41
C VAL A 89 -49.99 42.00 -43.87
N ASP A 90 -50.49 42.86 -42.99
CA ASP A 90 -50.75 44.29 -43.33
C ASP A 90 -49.80 45.16 -42.52
N GLY A 91 -48.93 45.85 -43.22
CA GLY A 91 -48.12 46.92 -42.69
C GLY A 91 -46.69 46.84 -43.17
N GLU A 92 -46.26 47.89 -43.75
CA GLU A 92 -44.86 48.16 -44.06
C GLU A 92 -43.97 47.55 -43.01
N HIS A 93 -43.20 46.53 -43.42
CA HIS A 93 -42.15 46.04 -42.57
C HIS A 93 -41.31 47.24 -42.10
N PRO A 94 -41.15 47.44 -40.75
CA PRO A 94 -40.05 48.25 -40.39
C PRO A 94 -38.87 47.35 -40.74
N THR A 95 -38.61 47.42 -42.07
CA THR A 95 -37.29 47.53 -42.43
C THR A 95 -36.56 46.31 -42.91
N SER A 96 -36.53 46.14 -44.13
CA SER A 96 -35.40 45.65 -44.88
C SER A 96 -34.07 46.15 -44.26
N GLU A 97 -33.99 47.42 -43.92
CA GLU A 97 -32.81 48.06 -43.29
C GLU A 97 -32.46 47.51 -41.90
N LEU A 98 -33.43 47.30 -40.97
CA LEU A 98 -33.14 46.74 -39.67
C LEU A 98 -32.73 45.25 -39.77
N HIS A 99 -33.37 44.50 -40.68
CA HIS A 99 -33.02 43.11 -40.94
C HIS A 99 -31.63 43.03 -41.58
N GLN A 100 -31.34 43.90 -42.54
CA GLN A 100 -30.03 43.92 -43.14
C GLN A 100 -28.94 44.40 -42.20
N ALA A 101 -29.19 45.41 -41.36
CA ALA A 101 -28.31 45.90 -40.34
C ALA A 101 -28.06 44.82 -39.27
N LEU A 102 -29.09 44.06 -38.87
CA LEU A 102 -28.96 42.98 -37.94
C LEU A 102 -28.08 41.84 -38.50
N LEU A 103 -28.34 41.43 -39.75
CA LEU A 103 -27.56 40.39 -40.41
C LEU A 103 -26.09 40.81 -40.61
N GLU A 104 -25.88 42.08 -41.00
CA GLU A 104 -24.51 42.61 -41.12
C GLU A 104 -23.79 42.71 -39.78
N THR A 105 -24.50 43.17 -38.76
CA THR A 105 -23.92 43.25 -37.40
C THR A 105 -23.59 41.86 -36.87
N LEU A 106 -24.53 40.90 -36.98
CA LEU A 106 -24.28 39.52 -36.59
C LEU A 106 -23.11 38.87 -37.33
N PHE A 107 -22.98 39.18 -38.62
CA PHE A 107 -21.87 38.67 -39.43
C PHE A 107 -20.54 39.31 -39.03
N THR A 108 -20.51 40.64 -38.86
CA THR A 108 -19.27 41.41 -38.67
C THR A 108 -18.74 41.32 -37.23
N VAL A 109 -19.63 41.32 -36.23
CA VAL A 109 -19.27 41.37 -34.81
C VAL A 109 -19.27 39.98 -34.17
N SER A 110 -19.66 38.93 -34.92
CA SER A 110 -19.66 37.55 -34.42
C SER A 110 -18.28 37.12 -33.94
N PRO A 111 -18.15 36.54 -32.72
CA PRO A 111 -16.90 35.92 -32.26
C PRO A 111 -16.62 34.57 -32.96
N VAL A 112 -17.53 34.13 -33.84
CA VAL A 112 -17.42 32.92 -34.64
C VAL A 112 -16.90 33.27 -36.02
N GLY A 113 -15.91 32.56 -36.53
CA GLY A 113 -15.47 32.69 -37.92
C GLY A 113 -16.57 32.21 -38.86
N LEU A 114 -17.13 33.10 -39.64
CA LEU A 114 -18.21 32.81 -40.59
C LEU A 114 -17.71 32.91 -42.03
N TYR A 115 -17.90 31.86 -42.81
CA TYR A 115 -17.51 31.76 -44.20
C TYR A 115 -18.73 31.44 -45.05
N LEU A 116 -18.83 32.06 -46.24
CA LEU A 116 -19.85 31.80 -47.22
C LEU A 116 -19.20 31.34 -48.52
N PHE A 117 -19.72 30.23 -49.06
CA PHE A 117 -19.21 29.60 -50.29
C PHE A 117 -20.34 29.48 -51.33
N ASP A 118 -19.97 29.57 -52.61
CA ASP A 118 -20.84 29.23 -53.71
C ASP A 118 -21.00 27.69 -53.84
N PRO A 119 -21.91 27.21 -54.74
CA PRO A 119 -22.08 25.75 -54.96
C PRO A 119 -20.83 25.06 -55.54
N HIS A 120 -19.82 25.81 -55.98
CA HIS A 120 -18.53 25.30 -56.45
C HIS A 120 -17.43 25.38 -55.39
N LEU A 121 -17.83 25.65 -54.15
CA LEU A 121 -16.92 25.83 -52.97
C LEU A 121 -16.00 27.05 -53.13
N ARG A 122 -16.35 28.05 -53.93
CA ARG A 122 -15.57 29.27 -54.00
C ARG A 122 -16.00 30.23 -52.91
N ILE A 123 -15.02 30.84 -52.25
CA ILE A 123 -15.22 31.80 -51.18
C ILE A 123 -15.96 33.02 -51.72
N ILE A 124 -17.14 33.31 -51.19
CA ILE A 124 -17.92 34.51 -51.49
C ILE A 124 -17.56 35.61 -50.49
N ARG A 125 -17.56 35.28 -49.19
CA ARG A 125 -17.35 36.23 -48.12
C ARG A 125 -16.95 35.49 -46.84
N PHE A 126 -16.18 36.12 -45.98
CA PHE A 126 -16.00 35.74 -44.60
C PHE A 126 -15.93 36.96 -43.69
N ASN A 127 -16.13 36.78 -42.39
CA ASN A 127 -16.18 37.88 -41.44
C ASN A 127 -14.78 38.22 -40.86
N PRO A 128 -14.63 39.35 -40.14
CA PRO A 128 -13.32 39.75 -39.56
C PRO A 128 -12.72 38.72 -38.61
N THR A 129 -13.54 37.98 -37.89
CA THR A 129 -13.05 36.90 -37.02
C THR A 129 -12.38 35.79 -37.83
N ALA A 130 -13.00 35.38 -38.96
CA ALA A 130 -12.40 34.41 -39.85
C ALA A 130 -11.14 34.95 -40.56
N GLU A 131 -11.13 36.25 -40.90
CA GLU A 131 -9.94 36.91 -41.44
C GLU A 131 -8.76 36.85 -40.45
N GLY A 132 -9.01 37.10 -39.18
CA GLY A 132 -7.99 36.97 -38.12
C GLY A 132 -7.47 35.55 -37.94
N MET A 133 -8.33 34.54 -38.05
CA MET A 133 -7.94 33.13 -37.95
C MET A 133 -7.03 32.68 -39.11
N GLU A 134 -7.36 33.10 -40.32
CA GLU A 134 -6.65 32.69 -41.54
C GLU A 134 -5.49 33.64 -41.91
N ASN A 135 -5.36 34.78 -41.25
CA ASN A 135 -4.39 35.85 -41.56
C ASN A 135 -4.33 36.20 -43.06
N THR A 136 -5.47 36.16 -43.71
CA THR A 136 -5.61 36.34 -45.15
C THR A 136 -6.75 37.34 -45.43
N SER A 137 -6.51 38.38 -46.22
CA SER A 137 -7.54 39.36 -46.54
C SER A 137 -8.64 38.75 -47.42
N LEU A 138 -9.87 39.27 -47.26
CA LEU A 138 -10.99 38.85 -48.10
C LEU A 138 -10.68 39.05 -49.60
N ALA A 139 -9.98 40.13 -49.95
CA ALA A 139 -9.61 40.42 -51.33
C ALA A 139 -8.71 39.38 -51.99
N ASP A 140 -7.85 38.75 -51.19
CA ASP A 140 -6.91 37.73 -51.67
C ASP A 140 -7.55 36.33 -51.77
N ALA A 141 -8.64 36.06 -51.03
CA ALA A 141 -9.28 34.76 -50.95
C ALA A 141 -10.56 34.62 -51.79
N VAL A 142 -11.29 35.70 -52.04
CA VAL A 142 -12.56 35.67 -52.81
C VAL A 142 -12.39 35.03 -54.16
N GLY A 143 -13.33 34.16 -54.55
CA GLY A 143 -13.34 33.41 -55.80
C GLY A 143 -12.43 32.17 -55.85
N LYS A 144 -11.55 31.97 -54.89
CA LYS A 144 -10.73 30.77 -54.75
C LYS A 144 -11.46 29.69 -53.92
N ARG A 145 -11.07 28.43 -54.11
CA ARG A 145 -11.47 27.35 -53.21
C ARG A 145 -10.64 27.42 -51.91
N PRO A 146 -11.15 26.87 -50.79
CA PRO A 146 -10.40 26.85 -49.53
C PRO A 146 -8.98 26.29 -49.65
N ALA A 147 -8.79 25.16 -50.33
CA ALA A 147 -7.48 24.56 -50.53
C ALA A 147 -6.53 25.39 -51.40
N GLU A 148 -7.09 26.27 -52.30
CA GLU A 148 -6.31 27.23 -53.09
C GLU A 148 -5.92 28.48 -52.28
N ALA A 149 -6.81 28.91 -51.37
CA ALA A 149 -6.60 30.09 -50.53
C ALA A 149 -5.68 29.74 -49.32
N TRP A 150 -5.88 28.59 -48.73
CA TRP A 150 -5.20 28.13 -47.51
C TRP A 150 -4.71 26.69 -47.69
N PRO A 151 -3.60 26.44 -48.39
CA PRO A 151 -3.13 25.08 -48.65
C PRO A 151 -2.72 24.35 -47.37
N GLY A 152 -3.25 23.15 -47.16
CA GLY A 152 -2.94 22.29 -46.03
C GLY A 152 -3.89 21.11 -45.88
N VAL A 153 -3.40 20.02 -45.26
CA VAL A 153 -4.12 18.73 -45.09
C VAL A 153 -5.48 18.91 -44.38
N ALA A 154 -5.54 19.78 -43.39
CA ALA A 154 -6.76 20.03 -42.64
C ALA A 154 -7.84 20.74 -43.47
N VAL A 155 -7.44 21.63 -44.40
CA VAL A 155 -8.34 22.34 -45.27
C VAL A 155 -8.89 21.43 -46.37
N GLU A 156 -8.04 20.55 -46.94
CA GLU A 156 -8.48 19.53 -47.91
C GLU A 156 -9.47 18.54 -47.29
N ALA A 157 -9.28 18.15 -46.00
CA ALA A 157 -10.23 17.32 -45.30
C ALA A 157 -11.59 18.01 -45.09
N MET A 158 -11.57 19.33 -44.84
CA MET A 158 -12.77 20.12 -44.66
C MET A 158 -13.51 20.34 -46.00
N GLU A 159 -12.79 20.54 -47.12
CA GLU A 159 -13.42 20.61 -48.47
C GLU A 159 -14.22 19.33 -48.75
N ARG A 160 -13.72 18.16 -48.43
CA ARG A 160 -14.46 16.89 -48.59
C ARG A 160 -15.75 16.87 -47.77
N VAL A 161 -15.72 17.41 -46.54
CA VAL A 161 -16.94 17.57 -45.73
C VAL A 161 -17.91 18.52 -46.36
N MET A 162 -17.45 19.65 -46.92
CA MET A 162 -18.27 20.61 -47.63
C MET A 162 -18.90 20.01 -48.89
N GLU A 163 -18.14 19.24 -49.68
CA GLU A 163 -18.67 18.49 -50.84
C GLU A 163 -19.76 17.50 -50.42
N GLN A 164 -19.57 16.77 -49.32
CA GLN A 164 -20.61 15.88 -48.83
C GLN A 164 -21.88 16.61 -48.38
N VAL A 165 -21.76 17.82 -47.79
CA VAL A 165 -22.93 18.63 -47.43
C VAL A 165 -23.67 19.15 -48.67
N LEU A 166 -22.94 19.53 -49.74
CA LEU A 166 -23.53 19.88 -51.01
C LEU A 166 -24.31 18.75 -51.66
N ASP A 167 -23.73 17.54 -51.66
CA ASP A 167 -24.32 16.35 -52.28
C ASP A 167 -25.54 15.83 -51.52
N THR A 168 -25.45 15.84 -50.18
CA THR A 168 -26.53 15.25 -49.34
C THR A 168 -27.59 16.25 -48.90
N GLY A 169 -27.29 17.55 -48.94
CA GLY A 169 -28.14 18.60 -48.38
C GLY A 169 -28.24 18.56 -46.85
N ARG A 170 -27.46 17.74 -46.18
CA ARG A 170 -27.48 17.56 -44.71
C ARG A 170 -26.33 18.37 -44.09
N PRO A 171 -26.59 19.16 -43.03
CA PRO A 171 -25.51 19.89 -42.35
C PRO A 171 -24.53 18.93 -41.66
N ALA A 172 -23.23 19.30 -41.67
CA ALA A 172 -22.19 18.68 -40.85
C ALA A 172 -21.94 19.60 -39.64
N ILE A 173 -22.13 19.09 -38.43
CA ILE A 173 -22.09 19.90 -37.21
C ILE A 173 -20.95 19.41 -36.32
N GLY A 174 -20.13 20.35 -35.82
CA GLY A 174 -19.11 20.08 -34.83
C GLY A 174 -17.94 19.24 -35.34
N VAL A 175 -17.56 19.41 -36.59
CA VAL A 175 -16.40 18.76 -37.19
C VAL A 175 -15.13 19.39 -36.61
N GLU A 176 -14.39 18.64 -35.81
CA GLU A 176 -13.14 19.14 -35.24
C GLU A 176 -12.00 19.04 -36.26
N LYS A 177 -11.24 20.12 -36.39
CA LYS A 177 -9.99 20.18 -37.15
C LYS A 177 -8.86 20.70 -36.28
N ARG A 178 -7.68 20.12 -36.43
CA ARG A 178 -6.45 20.58 -35.77
C ARG A 178 -5.52 21.15 -36.83
N MET A 179 -5.06 22.35 -36.58
CA MET A 179 -4.12 23.01 -37.48
C MET A 179 -3.37 24.12 -36.76
N CYS A 180 -2.19 24.46 -37.28
CA CYS A 180 -1.52 25.72 -36.93
C CYS A 180 -2.03 26.79 -37.88
N PRO A 181 -2.82 27.77 -37.40
CA PRO A 181 -3.37 28.80 -38.29
C PRO A 181 -2.26 29.73 -38.76
N PRO A 182 -2.40 30.36 -39.93
CA PRO A 182 -1.40 31.31 -40.46
C PRO A 182 -1.17 32.51 -39.53
N GLY A 183 -2.12 32.82 -38.64
CA GLY A 183 -2.00 33.87 -37.63
C GLY A 183 -1.18 33.46 -36.40
N ASP A 184 -1.03 32.14 -36.18
CA ASP A 184 -0.21 31.56 -35.12
C ASP A 184 0.39 30.23 -35.62
N PRO A 185 1.42 30.30 -36.49
CA PRO A 185 1.97 29.13 -37.17
C PRO A 185 2.77 28.18 -36.22
N ASP A 186 3.15 28.68 -35.06
CA ASP A 186 3.99 27.93 -34.10
C ASP A 186 3.17 27.07 -33.17
N HIS A 187 1.83 27.30 -33.08
CA HIS A 187 0.98 26.57 -32.14
C HIS A 187 -0.20 25.86 -32.79
N GLU A 188 -0.49 24.65 -32.35
CA GLU A 188 -1.66 23.88 -32.79
C GLU A 188 -2.92 24.40 -32.10
N HIS A 189 -3.94 24.76 -32.91
CA HIS A 189 -5.28 25.10 -32.45
C HIS A 189 -6.29 24.00 -32.81
N VAL A 190 -7.35 23.91 -32.05
CA VAL A 190 -8.47 23.00 -32.28
C VAL A 190 -9.69 23.85 -32.66
N TYR A 191 -10.16 23.70 -33.86
CA TYR A 191 -11.35 24.38 -34.37
C TYR A 191 -12.51 23.41 -34.46
N SER A 192 -13.71 23.88 -34.10
CA SER A 192 -14.97 23.17 -34.33
C SER A 192 -15.73 23.89 -35.46
N ALA A 193 -15.82 23.26 -36.63
CA ALA A 193 -16.50 23.78 -37.80
C ALA A 193 -17.89 23.14 -37.95
N SER A 194 -18.85 23.96 -38.36
CA SER A 194 -20.21 23.50 -38.66
C SER A 194 -20.65 24.05 -40.02
N VAL A 195 -20.87 23.14 -40.95
CA VAL A 195 -21.18 23.47 -42.35
C VAL A 195 -22.66 23.27 -42.63
N PHE A 196 -23.31 24.28 -43.15
CA PHE A 196 -24.74 24.31 -43.42
C PHE A 196 -25.03 24.60 -44.90
N PRO A 197 -25.97 23.87 -45.54
CA PRO A 197 -26.43 24.23 -46.90
C PRO A 197 -27.28 25.51 -46.84
N LEU A 198 -26.98 26.45 -47.69
CA LEU A 198 -27.79 27.64 -47.90
C LEU A 198 -28.81 27.37 -49.02
N VAL A 199 -30.08 27.39 -48.66
CA VAL A 199 -31.17 27.00 -49.56
C VAL A 199 -32.14 28.18 -49.72
N SER A 200 -32.54 28.47 -50.94
CA SER A 200 -33.57 29.48 -51.23
C SER A 200 -34.95 29.07 -50.75
N ALA A 201 -35.89 30.00 -50.66
CA ALA A 201 -37.29 29.73 -50.35
C ALA A 201 -37.97 28.71 -51.31
N GLN A 202 -37.41 28.52 -52.52
CA GLN A 202 -37.88 27.54 -53.51
C GLN A 202 -37.10 26.21 -53.47
N GLY A 203 -36.30 25.97 -52.44
CA GLY A 203 -35.54 24.72 -52.26
C GLY A 203 -34.26 24.60 -53.12
N ARG A 204 -33.86 25.68 -53.85
CA ARG A 204 -32.62 25.66 -54.64
C ARG A 204 -31.41 25.91 -53.77
N LEU A 205 -30.40 25.06 -53.84
CA LEU A 205 -29.12 25.22 -53.17
C LEU A 205 -28.40 26.49 -53.74
N LEU A 206 -28.04 27.37 -52.82
CA LEU A 206 -27.37 28.65 -53.15
C LEU A 206 -25.88 28.62 -52.82
N GLY A 207 -25.44 27.70 -51.97
CA GLY A 207 -24.08 27.58 -51.49
C GLY A 207 -24.01 26.96 -50.09
N LEU A 208 -22.92 27.21 -49.38
CA LEU A 208 -22.70 26.78 -48.02
C LEU A 208 -22.37 27.93 -47.08
N ALA A 209 -22.70 27.78 -45.82
CA ALA A 209 -22.16 28.58 -44.71
C ALA A 209 -21.33 27.69 -43.80
N ASP A 210 -20.13 28.08 -43.46
CA ASP A 210 -19.33 27.44 -42.43
C ASP A 210 -19.19 28.38 -41.22
N ALA A 211 -19.45 27.85 -40.05
CA ALA A 211 -19.28 28.53 -38.78
C ALA A 211 -18.18 27.80 -37.99
N THR A 212 -17.03 28.44 -37.88
CA THR A 212 -15.84 27.88 -37.22
C THR A 212 -15.56 28.61 -35.91
N VAL A 213 -15.42 27.86 -34.85
CA VAL A 213 -15.12 28.34 -33.50
C VAL A 213 -13.79 27.76 -33.05
N ASP A 214 -12.91 28.58 -32.51
CA ASP A 214 -11.74 28.09 -31.77
C ASP A 214 -12.20 27.52 -30.45
N VAL A 215 -11.97 26.22 -30.27
CA VAL A 215 -12.32 25.45 -29.06
C VAL A 215 -11.07 24.95 -28.33
N THR A 216 -9.91 25.50 -28.62
CA THR A 216 -8.63 25.10 -28.07
C THR A 216 -8.64 25.09 -26.53
N ASP A 217 -9.07 26.21 -25.93
CA ASP A 217 -9.12 26.34 -24.47
C ASP A 217 -10.10 25.34 -23.84
N ARG A 218 -11.26 25.12 -24.47
CA ARG A 218 -12.22 24.11 -24.02
C ARG A 218 -11.64 22.71 -24.14
N HIS A 219 -10.94 22.42 -25.23
CA HIS A 219 -10.30 21.14 -25.45
C HIS A 219 -9.16 20.89 -24.44
N LEU A 220 -8.36 21.92 -24.16
CA LEU A 220 -7.32 21.89 -23.13
C LEU A 220 -7.91 21.66 -21.73
N ALA A 221 -8.99 22.37 -21.39
CA ALA A 221 -9.68 22.17 -20.11
C ALA A 221 -10.24 20.75 -19.96
N GLN A 222 -10.87 20.21 -21.01
CA GLN A 222 -11.34 18.81 -20.99
C GLN A 222 -10.19 17.82 -20.83
N ARG A 223 -9.07 18.06 -21.50
CA ARG A 223 -7.87 17.21 -21.39
C ARG A 223 -7.27 17.27 -19.97
N ARG A 224 -7.26 18.46 -19.35
CA ARG A 224 -6.84 18.60 -17.93
C ARG A 224 -7.72 17.75 -17.00
N LEU A 225 -9.04 17.79 -17.18
CA LEU A 225 -9.96 16.96 -16.40
C LEU A 225 -9.75 15.46 -16.63
N GLN A 226 -9.47 15.03 -17.85
CA GLN A 226 -9.15 13.62 -18.14
C GLN A 226 -7.86 13.17 -17.47
N VAL A 227 -6.82 14.01 -17.48
CA VAL A 227 -5.55 13.75 -16.80
C VAL A 227 -5.78 13.57 -15.29
N LEU A 228 -6.57 14.46 -14.66
CA LEU A 228 -6.92 14.33 -13.22
C LEU A 228 -7.73 13.06 -12.91
N ALA A 229 -8.67 12.71 -13.77
CA ALA A 229 -9.47 11.49 -13.61
C ALA A 229 -8.60 10.22 -13.71
N GLN A 230 -7.68 10.17 -14.69
CA GLN A 230 -6.74 9.07 -14.86
C GLN A 230 -5.75 8.98 -13.68
N ALA A 231 -5.30 10.12 -13.16
CA ALA A 231 -4.46 10.17 -11.98
C ALA A 231 -5.14 9.51 -10.79
N GLY A 232 -6.48 9.63 -10.69
CA GLY A 232 -7.30 9.02 -9.64
C GLY A 232 -7.19 7.50 -9.56
N THR A 233 -7.00 6.85 -10.68
CA THR A 233 -6.97 5.38 -10.78
C THR A 233 -5.56 4.79 -10.86
N ARG A 234 -4.57 5.57 -11.31
CA ARG A 234 -3.21 5.07 -11.55
C ARG A 234 -2.21 5.44 -10.46
N ILE A 235 -2.36 6.62 -9.84
CA ILE A 235 -1.49 7.08 -8.78
C ILE A 235 -2.10 6.64 -7.44
N GLY A 236 -1.36 5.82 -6.67
CA GLY A 236 -1.81 5.30 -5.38
C GLY A 236 -2.49 3.93 -5.45
N ALA A 237 -2.44 3.24 -6.59
CA ALA A 237 -2.98 1.89 -6.73
C ALA A 237 -2.13 0.82 -6.02
N THR A 238 -0.86 1.09 -5.78
CA THR A 238 0.10 0.18 -5.13
C THR A 238 0.88 0.89 -4.03
N LEU A 239 1.42 0.09 -3.09
CA LEU A 239 2.39 0.53 -2.09
C LEU A 239 3.83 0.31 -2.61
N ASP A 240 4.10 0.78 -3.83
CA ASP A 240 5.42 0.74 -4.46
C ASP A 240 5.80 2.13 -4.97
N VAL A 241 7.02 2.57 -4.67
CA VAL A 241 7.53 3.91 -5.03
C VAL A 241 7.68 4.04 -6.54
N LEU A 242 8.24 3.02 -7.20
CA LEU A 242 8.50 3.03 -8.63
C LEU A 242 7.21 2.97 -9.45
N ASP A 243 6.23 2.19 -9.01
CA ASP A 243 4.92 2.09 -9.66
C ASP A 243 4.15 3.41 -9.56
N ASN A 244 4.16 4.07 -8.41
CA ASN A 244 3.52 5.38 -8.23
C ASN A 244 4.20 6.47 -9.07
N ALA A 245 5.54 6.47 -9.15
CA ALA A 245 6.30 7.36 -10.02
C ALA A 245 6.00 7.11 -11.51
N ARG A 246 5.91 5.83 -11.92
CA ARG A 246 5.51 5.42 -13.27
C ARG A 246 4.09 5.85 -13.60
N GLY A 247 3.17 5.70 -12.66
CA GLY A 247 1.79 6.17 -12.78
C GLY A 247 1.70 7.67 -13.07
N LEU A 248 2.50 8.49 -12.38
CA LEU A 248 2.60 9.94 -12.66
C LEU A 248 3.10 10.20 -14.09
N ALA A 249 4.16 9.52 -14.52
CA ALA A 249 4.74 9.68 -15.86
C ALA A 249 3.73 9.26 -16.96
N GLU A 250 3.02 8.15 -16.77
CA GLU A 250 2.01 7.65 -17.72
C GLU A 250 0.80 8.56 -17.87
N VAL A 251 0.34 9.17 -16.78
CA VAL A 251 -0.78 10.10 -16.80
C VAL A 251 -0.38 11.43 -17.43
N SER A 252 0.86 11.87 -17.21
CA SER A 252 1.35 13.15 -17.68
C SER A 252 1.74 13.15 -19.15
N VAL A 253 2.22 12.03 -19.70
CA VAL A 253 2.62 11.89 -21.11
C VAL A 253 1.65 10.96 -21.83
N PRO A 254 0.98 11.41 -22.93
CA PRO A 254 1.14 12.68 -23.65
C PRO A 254 0.18 13.79 -23.19
N GLY A 255 -0.54 13.60 -22.08
CA GLY A 255 -1.59 14.51 -21.61
C GLY A 255 -1.10 15.93 -21.37
N LEU A 256 -0.14 16.11 -20.49
CA LEU A 256 0.38 17.40 -20.05
C LEU A 256 1.72 17.75 -20.71
N ALA A 257 2.59 16.79 -20.94
CA ALA A 257 3.95 16.96 -21.46
C ALA A 257 4.23 15.97 -22.60
N ASP A 258 5.28 16.20 -23.38
CA ASP A 258 5.77 15.29 -24.42
C ASP A 258 6.89 14.37 -23.86
N THR A 259 7.59 14.84 -22.85
CA THR A 259 8.58 14.04 -22.10
C THR A 259 8.51 14.38 -20.62
N MET A 260 8.82 13.40 -19.77
CA MET A 260 8.78 13.56 -18.32
C MET A 260 9.80 12.66 -17.63
N ALA A 261 10.28 13.13 -16.48
CA ALA A 261 11.10 12.36 -15.57
C ALA A 261 10.64 12.59 -14.12
N VAL A 262 10.71 11.54 -13.33
CA VAL A 262 10.43 11.56 -11.88
C VAL A 262 11.67 11.07 -11.15
N ASP A 263 12.28 11.95 -10.39
CA ASP A 263 13.44 11.67 -9.56
C ASP A 263 13.03 11.73 -8.08
N VAL A 264 13.41 10.75 -7.28
CA VAL A 264 13.08 10.67 -5.84
C VAL A 264 14.36 10.66 -4.99
N LEU A 265 14.24 11.14 -3.76
CA LEU A 265 15.31 11.04 -2.78
C LEU A 265 15.52 9.58 -2.35
N GLU A 266 16.78 9.16 -2.16
CA GLU A 266 17.11 7.78 -1.77
C GLU A 266 16.37 7.31 -0.51
N PRO A 267 16.23 8.11 0.58
CA PRO A 267 15.46 7.71 1.76
C PRO A 267 14.01 7.32 1.48
N VAL A 268 13.41 7.85 0.40
CA VAL A 268 12.03 7.49 -0.01
C VAL A 268 11.97 6.04 -0.49
N LEU A 269 13.00 5.58 -1.21
CA LEU A 269 13.06 4.22 -1.76
C LEU A 269 13.28 3.17 -0.67
N VAL A 270 14.06 3.50 0.37
CA VAL A 270 14.42 2.57 1.44
C VAL A 270 13.56 2.72 2.70
N GLY A 271 12.65 3.70 2.75
CA GLY A 271 11.75 3.91 3.88
C GLY A 271 12.41 4.64 5.06
N GLU A 272 13.50 5.39 4.85
CA GLU A 272 14.17 6.16 5.88
C GLU A 272 13.48 7.49 6.19
N GLU A 273 13.89 8.14 7.28
CA GLU A 273 13.36 9.43 7.67
C GLU A 273 13.94 10.56 6.80
N LEU A 274 13.06 11.47 6.38
CA LEU A 274 13.44 12.65 5.63
C LEU A 274 13.64 13.83 6.60
N GLU A 275 14.67 14.61 6.38
CA GLU A 275 14.86 15.88 7.08
C GLU A 275 13.71 16.84 6.75
N VAL A 276 13.26 17.63 7.72
CA VAL A 276 12.24 18.67 7.50
C VAL A 276 12.93 19.92 6.98
N GLY A 277 12.47 20.44 5.85
CA GLY A 277 12.98 21.68 5.27
C GLY A 277 13.67 21.50 3.92
N PRO A 278 14.46 22.48 3.52
CA PRO A 278 15.13 22.48 2.21
C PRO A 278 16.11 21.31 2.07
N VAL A 279 16.10 20.72 0.89
CA VAL A 279 17.06 19.66 0.55
C VAL A 279 18.46 20.29 0.39
N ARG A 280 19.48 19.65 0.96
CA ARG A 280 20.86 20.12 0.86
C ARG A 280 21.36 20.04 -0.58
N PRO A 281 22.16 20.99 -1.03
CA PRO A 281 22.96 20.82 -2.24
C PRO A 281 23.77 19.51 -2.15
N ASP A 282 23.95 18.81 -3.26
CA ASP A 282 24.64 17.51 -3.39
C ASP A 282 23.83 16.27 -2.93
N THR A 283 22.55 16.44 -2.60
CA THR A 283 21.69 15.29 -2.32
C THR A 283 21.49 14.43 -3.58
N VAL A 284 21.63 13.11 -3.41
CA VAL A 284 21.45 12.16 -4.51
C VAL A 284 19.96 11.95 -4.78
N LEU A 285 19.56 12.21 -6.01
CA LEU A 285 18.27 11.83 -6.56
C LEU A 285 18.41 10.56 -7.40
N ARG A 286 17.46 9.64 -7.23
CA ARG A 286 17.38 8.44 -8.05
C ARG A 286 16.22 8.53 -9.03
N ARG A 287 16.46 8.19 -10.29
CA ARG A 287 15.41 8.14 -11.31
C ARG A 287 14.44 7.00 -11.00
N ALA A 288 13.22 7.37 -10.57
CA ALA A 288 12.15 6.42 -10.29
C ALA A 288 11.34 6.07 -11.54
N ALA A 289 11.09 7.05 -12.41
CA ALA A 289 10.41 6.83 -13.68
C ALA A 289 10.80 7.87 -14.72
N SER A 290 10.68 7.51 -15.99
CA SER A 290 10.76 8.44 -17.11
C SER A 290 9.86 7.97 -18.24
N ARG A 291 9.32 8.91 -19.01
CA ARG A 291 8.49 8.63 -20.19
C ARG A 291 8.68 9.72 -21.25
N SER A 292 8.71 9.30 -22.50
CA SER A 292 8.69 10.18 -23.67
C SER A 292 7.56 9.75 -24.60
N ARG A 293 7.02 10.71 -25.36
CA ARG A 293 6.08 10.45 -26.45
C ARG A 293 6.76 9.70 -27.60
N ASP A 294 8.06 9.89 -27.77
CA ASP A 294 8.88 9.11 -28.72
C ASP A 294 9.20 7.74 -28.10
N GLU A 295 8.58 6.69 -28.60
CA GLU A 295 8.77 5.30 -28.17
C GLU A 295 10.20 4.78 -28.36
N ARG A 296 11.04 5.49 -29.13
CA ARG A 296 12.45 5.13 -29.34
C ARG A 296 13.31 5.41 -28.11
N VAL A 297 12.83 6.24 -27.18
CA VAL A 297 13.53 6.54 -25.94
C VAL A 297 13.09 5.51 -24.87
N PRO A 298 13.99 4.60 -24.46
CA PRO A 298 13.62 3.59 -23.47
C PRO A 298 13.22 4.25 -22.15
N ALA A 299 12.13 3.75 -21.55
CA ALA A 299 11.67 4.14 -20.22
C ALA A 299 12.62 3.55 -19.15
N THR A 300 13.89 3.92 -19.19
CA THR A 300 14.90 3.37 -18.29
C THR A 300 14.98 4.16 -16.99
N ALA A 301 14.84 3.45 -15.88
CA ALA A 301 15.37 3.91 -14.61
C ALA A 301 16.90 3.92 -14.72
N HIS A 302 17.52 5.10 -14.84
CA HIS A 302 18.97 5.22 -14.71
C HIS A 302 19.32 5.36 -13.23
N PRO A 303 20.27 4.57 -12.71
CA PRO A 303 20.74 4.73 -11.35
C PRO A 303 21.47 6.05 -11.19
N ASP A 304 21.37 6.61 -10.00
CA ASP A 304 22.19 7.67 -9.41
C ASP A 304 22.42 8.95 -10.23
N ARG A 305 21.64 9.96 -9.89
CA ARG A 305 21.87 11.31 -10.35
C ARG A 305 22.11 12.25 -9.18
N THR A 306 23.31 12.78 -9.05
CA THR A 306 23.60 13.86 -8.11
C THR A 306 23.11 15.18 -8.71
N ILE A 307 22.33 15.95 -7.97
CA ILE A 307 21.95 17.29 -8.39
C ILE A 307 23.12 18.24 -8.08
N PRO A 308 23.71 18.88 -9.09
CA PRO A 308 24.72 19.90 -8.83
C PRO A 308 24.11 21.06 -8.02
N SER A 309 24.86 21.60 -7.08
CA SER A 309 24.43 22.63 -6.10
C SER A 309 23.96 23.97 -6.69
N VAL A 310 24.16 24.21 -7.99
CA VAL A 310 23.82 25.45 -8.69
C VAL A 310 22.90 25.16 -9.87
N THR A 311 21.75 24.55 -9.62
CA THR A 311 20.77 24.23 -10.67
C THR A 311 19.38 24.68 -10.27
N ALA A 312 18.51 24.92 -11.25
CA ALA A 312 17.09 25.17 -11.00
C ALA A 312 16.44 24.04 -10.18
N ALA A 313 16.89 22.80 -10.34
CA ALA A 313 16.43 21.67 -9.55
C ALA A 313 16.76 21.81 -8.06
N ALA A 314 17.98 22.26 -7.74
CA ALA A 314 18.40 22.54 -6.36
C ALA A 314 17.60 23.69 -5.75
N GLU A 315 17.34 24.76 -6.51
CA GLU A 315 16.50 25.88 -6.06
C GLU A 315 15.05 25.45 -5.79
N VAL A 316 14.42 24.69 -6.72
CA VAL A 316 13.07 24.18 -6.57
C VAL A 316 12.93 23.25 -5.36
N LEU A 317 13.96 22.46 -5.05
CA LEU A 317 13.97 21.59 -3.88
C LEU A 317 14.31 22.34 -2.58
N ALA A 318 14.94 23.52 -2.69
CA ALA A 318 15.26 24.36 -1.54
C ALA A 318 14.07 25.23 -1.09
N ASP A 319 13.35 25.84 -2.04
CA ASP A 319 12.20 26.69 -1.74
C ASP A 319 10.85 25.94 -1.80
N LEU A 320 10.84 24.71 -2.34
CA LEU A 320 9.65 23.85 -2.54
C LEU A 320 8.62 24.46 -3.49
N GLU A 321 9.03 25.41 -4.32
CA GLU A 321 8.16 26.11 -5.25
C GLU A 321 8.35 25.61 -6.70
N PRO A 322 7.27 25.31 -7.43
CA PRO A 322 7.37 24.86 -8.80
C PRO A 322 7.73 26.01 -9.75
N ARG A 323 8.49 25.72 -10.82
CA ARG A 323 8.98 26.72 -11.77
C ARG A 323 8.80 26.30 -13.22
N ILE A 324 8.48 27.27 -14.07
CA ILE A 324 8.55 27.14 -15.54
C ILE A 324 9.87 27.79 -15.97
N LEU A 325 10.62 27.10 -16.82
CA LEU A 325 11.94 27.53 -17.29
C LEU A 325 11.96 27.61 -18.83
N ASP A 326 12.67 28.59 -19.35
CA ASP A 326 13.04 28.63 -20.75
C ASP A 326 14.31 27.79 -20.98
N PRO A 327 14.27 26.75 -21.84
CA PRO A 327 15.43 25.92 -22.15
C PRO A 327 16.56 26.67 -22.85
N LEU A 328 16.31 27.86 -23.40
CA LEU A 328 17.32 28.68 -24.04
C LEU A 328 18.27 29.32 -23.03
N ASP A 329 17.86 29.47 -21.79
CA ASP A 329 18.70 29.97 -20.71
C ASP A 329 19.74 28.93 -20.28
N ALA A 330 20.84 29.39 -19.68
CA ALA A 330 21.91 28.51 -19.19
C ALA A 330 21.39 27.49 -18.16
N VAL A 331 20.47 27.93 -17.29
CA VAL A 331 19.84 27.13 -16.24
C VAL A 331 18.87 26.09 -16.83
N GLY A 332 18.07 26.48 -17.82
CA GLY A 332 17.15 25.60 -18.56
C GLY A 332 17.90 24.51 -19.31
N ARG A 333 18.99 24.84 -20.02
CA ARG A 333 19.85 23.86 -20.73
C ARG A 333 20.43 22.79 -19.81
N GLN A 334 20.84 23.18 -18.61
CA GLN A 334 21.35 22.23 -17.62
C GLN A 334 20.22 21.31 -17.13
N SER A 335 19.02 21.82 -17.00
CA SER A 335 17.82 21.07 -16.58
C SER A 335 17.31 20.10 -17.65
N LEU A 336 17.58 20.35 -18.95
CA LEU A 336 17.29 19.43 -20.05
C LEU A 336 17.97 18.07 -19.88
N ASN A 337 19.15 18.02 -19.30
CA ASN A 337 19.85 16.76 -19.01
C ASN A 337 19.07 15.84 -18.04
N ALA A 338 18.03 16.35 -17.40
CA ALA A 338 17.13 15.58 -16.56
C ALA A 338 16.12 14.73 -17.36
N LEU A 339 15.82 15.11 -18.60
CA LEU A 339 14.82 14.44 -19.40
C LEU A 339 15.42 13.28 -20.21
N PRO A 340 14.64 12.22 -20.47
CA PRO A 340 15.07 11.13 -21.32
C PRO A 340 15.13 11.59 -22.78
N GLY A 341 16.20 11.17 -23.49
CA GLY A 341 16.34 11.42 -24.90
C GLY A 341 16.54 12.90 -25.24
N HIS A 342 17.60 13.50 -24.71
CA HIS A 342 18.04 14.90 -24.82
C HIS A 342 17.46 15.64 -26.05
N GLY A 343 16.20 16.08 -25.94
CA GLY A 343 15.52 16.65 -27.09
C GLY A 343 16.06 18.05 -27.38
N GLU A 344 16.83 18.18 -28.46
CA GLU A 344 17.04 19.49 -29.13
C GLU A 344 15.71 20.18 -29.48
N GLU A 345 14.60 19.44 -29.39
CA GLU A 345 13.24 19.90 -29.71
C GLU A 345 12.46 20.46 -28.51
N VAL A 346 12.89 20.21 -27.24
CA VAL A 346 12.19 20.74 -26.05
C VAL A 346 12.41 22.23 -25.96
N HIS A 347 11.31 22.99 -25.94
CA HIS A 347 11.34 24.46 -25.90
C HIS A 347 10.70 25.05 -24.64
N SER A 348 10.08 24.23 -23.79
CA SER A 348 9.54 24.67 -22.50
C SER A 348 9.70 23.58 -21.46
N LEU A 349 10.17 23.95 -20.29
CA LEU A 349 10.42 23.07 -19.15
C LEU A 349 9.60 23.49 -17.93
N MET A 350 9.19 22.52 -17.15
CA MET A 350 8.53 22.77 -15.88
C MET A 350 9.07 21.82 -14.83
N LEU A 351 9.54 22.36 -13.73
CA LEU A 351 10.07 21.64 -12.58
C LEU A 351 9.09 21.75 -11.41
N VAL A 352 8.67 20.62 -10.89
CA VAL A 352 7.66 20.55 -9.81
C VAL A 352 8.19 19.67 -8.68
N PRO A 353 8.34 20.19 -7.46
CA PRO A 353 8.80 19.39 -6.34
C PRO A 353 7.70 18.43 -5.88
N LEU A 354 8.08 17.22 -5.51
CA LEU A 354 7.19 16.24 -4.87
C LEU A 354 7.21 16.49 -3.37
N VAL A 355 6.21 17.19 -2.85
CA VAL A 355 6.17 17.64 -1.46
C VAL A 355 5.01 16.99 -0.72
N ALA A 356 5.30 16.36 0.44
CA ALA A 356 4.30 15.89 1.38
C ALA A 356 4.70 16.33 2.80
N GLN A 357 3.74 16.85 3.58
CA GLN A 357 3.95 17.31 4.96
C GLN A 357 5.16 18.26 5.12
N ASN A 358 5.31 19.20 4.19
CA ASN A 358 6.41 20.17 4.15
C ASN A 358 7.81 19.55 4.04
N ARG A 359 7.91 18.36 3.42
CA ARG A 359 9.15 17.64 3.12
C ARG A 359 9.22 17.36 1.63
N ALA A 360 10.39 17.62 1.03
CA ALA A 360 10.65 17.18 -0.33
C ALA A 360 10.89 15.67 -0.37
N LEU A 361 10.20 14.97 -1.27
CA LEU A 361 10.43 13.55 -1.56
C LEU A 361 11.18 13.36 -2.88
N GLY A 362 11.14 14.35 -3.75
CA GLY A 362 11.74 14.27 -5.06
C GLY A 362 11.36 15.43 -5.97
N LEU A 363 11.60 15.26 -7.26
CA LEU A 363 11.36 16.24 -8.29
C LEU A 363 10.72 15.59 -9.53
N ALA A 364 9.71 16.23 -10.09
CA ALA A 364 9.12 15.91 -11.37
C ALA A 364 9.54 16.97 -12.41
N VAL A 365 10.06 16.51 -13.55
CA VAL A 365 10.53 17.39 -14.63
C VAL A 365 9.71 17.09 -15.87
N PHE A 366 9.04 18.11 -16.41
CA PHE A 366 8.19 18.03 -17.59
C PHE A 366 8.82 18.83 -18.74
N GLY A 367 8.73 18.29 -19.97
CA GLY A 367 9.21 18.96 -21.18
C GLY A 367 8.15 18.96 -22.28
N ARG A 368 8.04 20.07 -23.00
CA ARG A 368 7.21 20.23 -24.22
C ARG A 368 8.06 20.52 -25.45
N ASP A 369 7.70 19.88 -26.55
CA ASP A 369 8.28 20.12 -27.88
C ASP A 369 7.76 21.43 -28.49
N ARG A 370 8.50 21.95 -29.47
CA ARG A 370 8.14 23.21 -30.20
C ARG A 370 6.77 23.18 -30.89
N LYS A 371 6.21 21.99 -31.14
CA LYS A 371 4.88 21.84 -31.74
C LYS A 371 3.72 22.14 -30.77
N ARG A 372 3.99 22.25 -29.48
CA ARG A 372 2.99 22.60 -28.46
C ARG A 372 3.27 23.99 -27.90
N ARG A 373 2.22 24.65 -27.41
CA ARG A 373 2.38 25.90 -26.67
C ARG A 373 3.29 25.72 -25.49
N PRO A 374 4.12 26.72 -25.11
CA PRO A 374 4.88 26.69 -23.86
C PRO A 374 3.99 26.38 -22.66
N PHE A 375 4.59 25.94 -21.54
CA PHE A 375 3.83 25.78 -20.31
C PHE A 375 3.30 27.14 -19.83
N GLU A 376 2.04 27.14 -19.41
CA GLU A 376 1.33 28.28 -18.85
C GLU A 376 1.15 28.10 -17.33
N PRO A 377 0.85 29.16 -16.56
CA PRO A 377 0.58 29.07 -15.12
C PRO A 377 -0.49 28.03 -14.76
N ASP A 378 -1.51 27.85 -15.59
CA ASP A 378 -2.55 26.83 -15.40
C ASP A 378 -2.01 25.38 -15.48
N ASP A 379 -1.01 25.15 -16.35
CA ASP A 379 -0.34 23.84 -16.45
C ASP A 379 0.47 23.56 -15.19
N LEU A 380 1.08 24.61 -14.60
CA LEU A 380 1.80 24.53 -13.33
C LEU A 380 0.88 24.13 -12.17
N VAL A 381 -0.34 24.68 -12.14
CA VAL A 381 -1.36 24.30 -11.14
C VAL A 381 -1.73 22.82 -11.28
N LEU A 382 -1.98 22.36 -12.52
CA LEU A 382 -2.30 20.96 -12.79
C LEU A 382 -1.15 20.02 -12.40
N ALA A 383 0.07 20.35 -12.80
CA ALA A 383 1.27 19.59 -12.48
C ALA A 383 1.52 19.54 -10.97
N GLY A 384 1.31 20.66 -10.26
CA GLY A 384 1.38 20.76 -8.82
C GLY A 384 0.37 19.83 -8.12
N GLU A 385 -0.85 19.74 -8.61
CA GLU A 385 -1.86 18.84 -8.07
C GLU A 385 -1.49 17.36 -8.27
N LEU A 386 -1.00 16.99 -9.45
CA LEU A 386 -0.49 15.64 -9.74
C LEU A 386 0.72 15.29 -8.87
N ALA A 387 1.65 16.23 -8.73
CA ALA A 387 2.84 16.08 -7.91
C ALA A 387 2.49 15.91 -6.43
N ARG A 388 1.58 16.73 -5.89
CA ARG A 388 1.10 16.66 -4.51
C ARG A 388 0.43 15.31 -4.22
N ARG A 389 -0.40 14.83 -5.15
CA ARG A 389 -1.04 13.50 -5.03
C ARG A 389 -0.01 12.38 -5.04
N THR A 390 0.94 12.43 -5.97
CA THR A 390 2.02 11.44 -6.04
C THR A 390 2.87 11.48 -4.78
N ALA A 391 3.25 12.66 -4.31
CA ALA A 391 4.02 12.84 -3.08
C ALA A 391 3.31 12.23 -1.86
N ALA A 392 2.00 12.41 -1.73
CA ALA A 392 1.22 11.79 -0.67
C ALA A 392 1.28 10.25 -0.73
N CYS A 393 1.19 9.66 -1.93
CA CYS A 393 1.32 8.21 -2.11
C CYS A 393 2.74 7.71 -1.82
N LEU A 394 3.77 8.46 -2.25
CA LEU A 394 5.17 8.15 -1.96
C LEU A 394 5.47 8.22 -0.46
N ASP A 395 4.96 9.22 0.26
CA ASP A 395 5.14 9.33 1.72
C ASP A 395 4.44 8.20 2.47
N ASN A 396 3.24 7.80 2.05
CA ASN A 396 2.55 6.63 2.60
C ASN A 396 3.35 5.35 2.36
N THR A 397 3.89 5.16 1.15
CA THR A 397 4.74 4.00 0.82
C THR A 397 6.02 4.01 1.65
N ARG A 398 6.69 5.16 1.79
CA ARG A 398 7.89 5.32 2.62
C ARG A 398 7.63 4.95 4.08
N ARG A 399 6.51 5.42 4.66
CA ARG A 399 6.11 5.07 6.04
C ARG A 399 5.87 3.57 6.19
N TYR A 400 5.17 2.98 5.25
CA TYR A 400 4.96 1.53 5.22
C TYR A 400 6.29 0.76 5.16
N LEU A 401 7.22 1.17 4.30
CA LEU A 401 8.57 0.58 4.23
C LEU A 401 9.34 0.75 5.54
N ARG A 402 9.26 1.92 6.17
CA ARG A 402 9.89 2.20 7.47
C ARG A 402 9.36 1.27 8.57
N GLU A 403 8.03 1.15 8.69
CA GLU A 403 7.42 0.21 9.64
C GLU A 403 7.88 -1.21 9.38
N ARG A 404 7.86 -1.65 8.13
CA ARG A 404 8.29 -2.98 7.74
C ARG A 404 9.78 -3.22 8.05
N ASN A 405 10.63 -2.25 7.78
CA ASN A 405 12.07 -2.34 8.06
C ASN A 405 12.36 -2.32 9.57
N ALA A 406 11.64 -1.50 10.35
CA ALA A 406 11.74 -1.49 11.81
C ALA A 406 11.30 -2.84 12.41
N LEU A 407 10.21 -3.42 11.90
CA LEU A 407 9.78 -4.78 12.26
C LEU A 407 10.85 -5.82 11.93
N ALA A 408 11.45 -5.72 10.75
CA ALA A 408 12.51 -6.63 10.32
C ALA A 408 13.77 -6.50 11.20
N ALA A 409 14.16 -5.29 11.58
CA ALA A 409 15.29 -5.03 12.47
C ALA A 409 15.04 -5.62 13.87
N LEU A 410 13.88 -5.33 14.48
CA LEU A 410 13.52 -5.92 15.78
C LEU A 410 13.52 -7.45 15.76
N GLN A 411 13.08 -8.06 14.66
CA GLN A 411 13.10 -9.51 14.51
C GLN A 411 14.51 -10.06 14.26
N CYS A 412 15.44 -9.28 13.69
CA CYS A 412 16.84 -9.68 13.53
C CYS A 412 17.60 -9.61 14.86
N ASP A 413 17.42 -8.55 15.66
CA ASP A 413 18.02 -8.43 16.99
C ASP A 413 17.53 -9.52 17.97
N LEU A 414 16.38 -10.12 17.69
CA LEU A 414 15.81 -11.21 18.44
C LEU A 414 16.33 -12.59 17.98
N ARG A 415 17.25 -12.68 17.03
CA ARG A 415 17.90 -13.97 16.71
C ARG A 415 18.91 -14.29 17.82
N SER A 416 18.69 -15.38 18.56
CA SER A 416 19.74 -15.97 19.38
C SER A 416 20.91 -16.37 18.50
N GLU A 417 22.07 -15.75 18.70
CA GLU A 417 23.32 -16.22 18.12
C GLU A 417 23.84 -17.45 18.87
N ASP A 418 23.36 -17.68 20.07
CA ASP A 418 23.73 -18.82 20.92
C ASP A 418 22.83 -20.03 20.63
N LEU A 419 23.08 -20.71 19.52
CA LEU A 419 22.50 -22.03 19.29
C LEU A 419 23.09 -23.03 20.37
N PRO A 420 22.24 -23.94 20.92
CA PRO A 420 22.74 -24.96 21.83
C PRO A 420 23.85 -25.77 21.13
N PRO A 421 24.79 -26.32 21.93
CA PRO A 421 25.85 -27.16 21.36
C PRO A 421 25.27 -28.28 20.52
N ALA A 422 25.76 -28.47 19.31
CA ALA A 422 25.33 -29.53 18.39
C ALA A 422 25.47 -30.96 19.00
N ASP A 423 26.20 -31.07 20.09
CA ASP A 423 26.41 -32.31 20.85
C ASP A 423 25.18 -32.80 21.61
N THR A 424 24.20 -31.94 21.87
CA THR A 424 23.00 -32.25 22.64
C THR A 424 21.74 -32.23 21.82
N LEU A 425 21.68 -31.30 20.85
CA LEU A 425 20.50 -31.07 20.02
C LEU A 425 20.90 -30.39 18.72
N ASP A 426 20.62 -31.00 17.55
CA ASP A 426 20.71 -30.31 16.28
C ASP A 426 19.46 -29.49 16.11
N VAL A 427 19.57 -28.16 16.02
CA VAL A 427 18.42 -27.24 15.86
C VAL A 427 18.55 -26.38 14.59
N ALA A 428 17.47 -26.27 13.88
CA ALA A 428 17.33 -25.28 12.80
C ALA A 428 15.94 -24.67 12.81
N HIS A 429 15.81 -23.47 12.29
CA HIS A 429 14.53 -22.80 12.15
C HIS A 429 14.42 -22.05 10.82
N THR A 430 13.18 -21.81 10.38
CA THR A 430 12.87 -21.02 9.21
C THR A 430 11.71 -20.09 9.49
N TYR A 431 11.86 -18.82 9.14
CA TYR A 431 10.84 -17.79 9.22
C TYR A 431 10.32 -17.47 7.83
N VAL A 432 9.02 -17.54 7.64
CA VAL A 432 8.33 -17.06 6.43
C VAL A 432 7.44 -15.90 6.82
N ARG A 433 7.72 -14.73 6.25
CA ARG A 433 7.12 -13.46 6.66
C ARG A 433 5.96 -13.08 5.74
N ALA A 434 4.82 -12.74 6.34
CA ALA A 434 3.67 -12.13 5.67
C ALA A 434 3.32 -10.74 6.26
N GLY A 435 4.09 -10.27 7.29
CA GLY A 435 3.97 -8.93 7.86
C GLY A 435 3.19 -8.83 9.16
N SER A 436 2.89 -9.95 9.85
CA SER A 436 2.24 -9.91 11.17
C SER A 436 3.22 -9.65 12.32
N GLY A 437 4.44 -10.21 12.27
CA GLY A 437 5.54 -9.88 13.21
C GLY A 437 5.45 -10.41 14.62
N GLY A 438 4.44 -11.24 14.94
CA GLY A 438 4.18 -11.76 16.30
C GLY A 438 4.70 -13.16 16.60
N ASP A 439 5.18 -13.87 15.61
CA ASP A 439 5.61 -15.27 15.71
C ASP A 439 7.12 -15.37 16.03
N TRP A 440 7.50 -16.26 16.93
CA TRP A 440 8.89 -16.46 17.31
C TRP A 440 9.16 -17.89 17.80
N VAL A 441 10.39 -18.35 17.62
CA VAL A 441 10.92 -19.59 18.19
C VAL A 441 12.29 -19.33 18.77
N ASP A 442 12.70 -20.18 19.73
CA ASP A 442 14.00 -20.08 20.36
C ASP A 442 14.52 -21.43 20.83
N ALA A 443 15.83 -21.51 21.06
CA ALA A 443 16.49 -22.64 21.67
C ALA A 443 17.46 -22.11 22.75
N VAL A 444 17.10 -22.28 24.02
CA VAL A 444 17.79 -21.69 25.17
C VAL A 444 18.62 -22.75 25.87
N PRO A 445 19.94 -22.59 25.95
CA PRO A 445 20.78 -23.49 26.78
C PRO A 445 20.44 -23.34 28.26
N LEU A 446 20.19 -24.46 28.93
CA LEU A 446 19.93 -24.53 30.36
C LEU A 446 21.09 -25.19 31.10
N SER A 447 20.98 -25.27 32.43
CA SER A 447 21.97 -25.97 33.23
C SER A 447 22.07 -27.47 32.91
N GLY A 448 23.23 -28.08 33.10
CA GLY A 448 23.44 -29.52 33.01
C GLY A 448 23.24 -30.09 31.61
N ALA A 449 23.60 -29.33 30.55
CA ALA A 449 23.46 -29.71 29.17
C ALA A 449 22.00 -29.77 28.64
N ARG A 450 21.01 -29.40 29.45
CA ARG A 450 19.61 -29.33 29.03
C ARG A 450 19.39 -28.17 28.07
N VAL A 451 18.39 -28.31 27.24
CA VAL A 451 18.01 -27.28 26.26
C VAL A 451 16.51 -27.06 26.35
N ALA A 452 16.12 -25.78 26.43
CA ALA A 452 14.73 -25.41 26.25
C ALA A 452 14.46 -25.07 24.77
N LEU A 453 13.41 -25.65 24.20
CA LEU A 453 12.85 -25.26 22.91
C LEU A 453 11.56 -24.47 23.16
N VAL A 454 11.44 -23.35 22.52
CA VAL A 454 10.33 -22.43 22.75
C VAL A 454 9.69 -22.06 21.42
N ALA A 455 8.38 -22.00 21.40
CA ALA A 455 7.61 -21.42 20.29
C ALA A 455 6.51 -20.52 20.85
N GLY A 456 6.32 -19.35 20.27
CA GLY A 456 5.32 -18.40 20.74
C GLY A 456 4.72 -17.57 19.62
N ARG A 457 3.51 -17.07 19.87
CA ARG A 457 2.79 -16.19 18.98
C ARG A 457 2.07 -15.10 19.76
N VAL A 458 2.20 -13.87 19.34
CA VAL A 458 1.38 -12.75 19.78
C VAL A 458 0.42 -12.40 18.64
N PRO A 459 -0.90 -12.45 18.85
CA PRO A 459 -1.87 -12.12 17.83
C PRO A 459 -1.84 -10.63 17.51
N GLY A 460 -2.09 -10.28 16.23
CA GLY A 460 -2.09 -8.90 15.75
C GLY A 460 -1.12 -8.68 14.61
N ARG A 461 -0.94 -7.41 14.23
CA ARG A 461 -0.05 -6.99 13.14
C ARG A 461 0.69 -5.70 13.51
N GLY A 462 1.88 -5.52 12.96
CA GLY A 462 2.62 -4.29 13.06
C GLY A 462 3.62 -4.23 14.22
N LEU A 463 4.20 -3.04 14.41
CA LEU A 463 5.32 -2.81 15.33
C LEU A 463 5.02 -3.16 16.81
N GLN A 464 3.81 -2.89 17.27
CA GLN A 464 3.42 -3.18 18.66
C GLN A 464 3.37 -4.68 18.94
N THR A 465 2.86 -5.47 17.99
CA THR A 465 2.83 -6.94 18.08
C THR A 465 4.24 -7.52 18.14
N ALA A 466 5.14 -7.07 17.27
CA ALA A 466 6.55 -7.51 17.30
C ALA A 466 7.26 -7.10 18.58
N ALA A 467 7.03 -5.88 19.08
CA ALA A 467 7.60 -5.43 20.35
C ALA A 467 7.07 -6.26 21.55
N ALA A 468 5.80 -6.64 21.55
CA ALA A 468 5.21 -7.51 22.56
C ALA A 468 5.82 -8.92 22.50
N ALA A 469 5.99 -9.49 21.31
CA ALA A 469 6.67 -10.77 21.10
C ALA A 469 8.12 -10.72 21.61
N GLY A 470 8.84 -9.63 21.32
CA GLY A 470 10.19 -9.41 21.83
C GLY A 470 10.27 -9.36 23.36
N ARG A 471 9.33 -8.65 24.00
CA ARG A 471 9.26 -8.59 25.47
C ARG A 471 8.99 -9.98 26.10
N LEU A 472 8.04 -10.74 25.51
CA LEU A 472 7.75 -12.10 25.99
C LEU A 472 8.96 -13.03 25.82
N ARG A 473 9.65 -12.96 24.69
CA ARG A 473 10.86 -13.73 24.43
C ARG A 473 11.97 -13.40 25.43
N ALA A 474 12.26 -12.12 25.68
CA ALA A 474 13.22 -11.69 26.68
C ALA A 474 12.84 -12.18 28.11
N ALA A 475 11.53 -12.17 28.42
CA ALA A 475 11.03 -12.69 29.66
C ALA A 475 11.26 -14.22 29.80
N VAL A 476 11.03 -14.99 28.74
CA VAL A 476 11.30 -16.41 28.69
C VAL A 476 12.77 -16.69 28.93
N HIS A 477 13.68 -15.98 28.28
CA HIS A 477 15.12 -16.12 28.53
C HIS A 477 15.48 -15.84 29.98
N THR A 478 14.99 -14.76 30.57
CA THR A 478 15.23 -14.42 31.99
C THR A 478 14.68 -15.46 32.96
N LEU A 479 13.48 -16.00 32.66
CA LEU A 479 12.87 -17.03 33.49
C LEU A 479 13.54 -18.40 33.31
N SER A 480 14.08 -18.69 32.13
CA SER A 480 14.85 -19.90 31.84
C SER A 480 16.14 -19.98 32.68
N ASP A 481 16.77 -18.85 32.99
CA ASP A 481 17.92 -18.81 33.90
C ASP A 481 17.59 -19.21 35.35
N LEU A 482 16.31 -19.25 35.71
CA LEU A 482 15.85 -19.71 37.01
C LEU A 482 15.68 -21.25 37.11
N ASP A 483 15.88 -21.95 36.01
CA ASP A 483 15.77 -23.42 35.91
C ASP A 483 14.41 -23.97 36.38
N LEU A 484 13.31 -23.25 36.08
CA LEU A 484 11.95 -23.61 36.47
C LEU A 484 11.41 -24.77 35.64
N GLU A 485 10.47 -25.53 36.21
CA GLU A 485 9.69 -26.51 35.45
C GLU A 485 8.78 -25.77 34.42
N PRO A 486 8.38 -26.42 33.30
CA PRO A 486 7.68 -25.77 32.23
C PRO A 486 6.37 -25.07 32.61
N ASP A 487 5.56 -25.68 33.47
CA ASP A 487 4.30 -25.15 34.00
C ASP A 487 4.53 -23.93 34.90
N GLU A 488 5.54 -23.98 35.78
CA GLU A 488 5.89 -22.84 36.63
C GLU A 488 6.41 -21.66 35.82
N LEU A 489 7.24 -21.92 34.78
CA LEU A 489 7.71 -20.86 33.89
C LEU A 489 6.55 -20.19 33.19
N LEU A 490 5.62 -20.97 32.61
CA LEU A 490 4.44 -20.38 31.89
C LEU A 490 3.54 -19.61 32.86
N ALA A 491 3.36 -20.09 34.11
CA ALA A 491 2.59 -19.35 35.13
C ALA A 491 3.22 -17.98 35.44
N ARG A 492 4.55 -17.92 35.61
CA ARG A 492 5.26 -16.64 35.81
C ARG A 492 5.23 -15.74 34.58
N LEU A 493 5.31 -16.33 33.40
CA LEU A 493 5.19 -15.60 32.13
C LEU A 493 3.79 -15.01 31.98
N ASP A 494 2.75 -15.74 32.37
CA ASP A 494 1.36 -15.27 32.35
C ASP A 494 1.17 -14.05 33.28
N ASP A 495 1.68 -14.15 34.50
CA ASP A 495 1.67 -13.07 35.49
C ASP A 495 2.40 -11.83 34.99
N LEU A 496 3.51 -11.97 34.25
CA LEU A 496 4.25 -10.89 33.68
C LEU A 496 3.50 -10.28 32.49
N ALA A 497 2.95 -11.10 31.62
CA ALA A 497 2.16 -10.67 30.49
C ALA A 497 0.93 -9.84 30.90
N ARG A 498 0.23 -10.28 31.97
CA ARG A 498 -0.88 -9.53 32.58
C ARG A 498 -0.44 -8.15 33.08
N ARG A 499 0.71 -8.04 33.73
CA ARG A 499 1.25 -6.76 34.22
C ARG A 499 1.64 -5.81 33.08
N LEU A 500 2.20 -6.34 32.01
CA LEU A 500 2.57 -5.54 30.83
C LEU A 500 1.34 -4.98 30.10
N THR A 501 0.26 -5.76 30.01
CA THR A 501 -1.00 -5.31 29.38
C THR A 501 -1.76 -4.31 30.24
N MET A 502 -1.68 -4.38 31.56
CA MET A 502 -2.33 -3.40 32.47
C MET A 502 -1.56 -2.08 32.56
N GLY A 503 -0.23 -2.08 32.36
CA GLY A 503 0.62 -0.88 32.44
C GLY A 503 0.48 0.08 31.25
N GLU A 504 -0.06 -0.35 30.13
CA GLU A 504 -0.22 0.46 28.90
C GLU A 504 -1.53 1.26 28.84
N ARG A 505 -2.38 1.22 29.90
CA ARG A 505 -3.61 2.00 30.01
C ARG A 505 -3.58 2.98 31.20
N PRO A 506 -2.97 4.18 31.08
CA PRO A 506 -3.16 5.22 32.07
C PRO A 506 -4.53 5.87 31.88
N GLY A 507 -5.50 5.59 32.77
CA GLY A 507 -6.69 6.42 32.93
C GLY A 507 -8.04 5.81 32.58
N MET A 508 -8.27 4.52 32.78
CA MET A 508 -9.63 3.99 32.81
C MET A 508 -9.86 3.17 34.06
N GLU A 509 -10.74 3.70 34.93
CA GLU A 509 -11.19 3.06 36.14
C GLU A 509 -11.69 1.64 35.86
N THR A 510 -11.33 0.75 36.76
CA THR A 510 -11.71 -0.66 36.77
C THR A 510 -13.23 -0.84 36.82
N VAL A 511 -13.85 -0.95 35.66
CA VAL A 511 -15.14 -1.61 35.53
C VAL A 511 -14.83 -3.09 35.30
N ARG A 512 -15.11 -3.92 36.31
CA ARG A 512 -15.14 -5.40 36.12
C ARG A 512 -16.12 -5.67 34.96
N PRO A 513 -15.75 -6.39 33.94
CA PRO A 513 -16.71 -6.84 32.93
C PRO A 513 -17.55 -7.94 33.57
N GLU A 514 -18.76 -7.58 33.99
CA GLU A 514 -19.84 -8.57 34.11
C GLU A 514 -20.06 -9.16 32.71
N HIS A 515 -20.16 -10.49 32.66
CA HIS A 515 -20.44 -11.34 31.53
C HIS A 515 -21.31 -10.70 30.44
N HIS A 516 -20.69 -10.16 29.40
CA HIS A 516 -21.29 -10.04 28.09
C HIS A 516 -20.36 -10.68 27.08
N THR A 517 -20.62 -11.96 26.86
CA THR A 517 -20.14 -12.72 25.70
C THR A 517 -20.65 -12.04 24.42
N VAL A 518 -19.86 -11.16 23.84
CA VAL A 518 -19.97 -10.86 22.42
C VAL A 518 -19.22 -12.01 21.72
N ARG A 519 -19.99 -12.99 21.27
CA ARG A 519 -19.54 -13.95 20.27
C ARG A 519 -19.27 -13.15 19.00
N SER A 520 -18.02 -12.82 18.73
CA SER A 520 -17.55 -12.62 17.38
C SER A 520 -17.49 -14.01 16.74
N GLU A 521 -18.32 -14.20 15.74
CA GLU A 521 -18.23 -15.31 14.80
C GLU A 521 -16.88 -15.17 14.08
N GLU A 522 -16.00 -16.08 14.36
CA GLU A 522 -14.70 -16.48 13.83
C GLU A 522 -13.70 -16.54 15.00
N GLY A 523 -13.29 -17.78 15.35
CA GLY A 523 -12.47 -18.12 16.51
C GLY A 523 -11.06 -17.49 16.48
N SER A 524 -10.96 -16.22 16.87
CA SER A 524 -9.71 -15.55 17.14
C SER A 524 -9.50 -15.58 18.66
N GLU A 525 -8.61 -16.46 19.12
CA GLU A 525 -8.12 -16.51 20.50
C GLU A 525 -7.44 -15.18 20.84
N ALA A 526 -7.99 -14.47 21.82
CA ALA A 526 -7.61 -13.08 22.15
C ALA A 526 -6.30 -12.98 22.97
N GLY A 527 -5.51 -14.04 23.12
CA GLY A 527 -4.31 -14.08 23.96
C GLY A 527 -3.04 -14.49 23.21
N ALA A 528 -1.87 -14.14 23.75
CA ALA A 528 -0.59 -14.65 23.27
C ALA A 528 -0.46 -16.15 23.62
N THR A 529 0.17 -16.92 22.75
CA THR A 529 0.40 -18.36 22.97
C THR A 529 1.87 -18.65 23.15
N CYS A 530 2.21 -19.64 23.99
CA CYS A 530 3.59 -20.06 24.25
C CYS A 530 3.66 -21.56 24.52
N LEU A 531 4.60 -22.24 23.87
CA LEU A 531 5.01 -23.59 24.15
C LEU A 531 6.42 -23.53 24.73
N TYR A 532 6.65 -24.13 25.89
CA TYR A 532 7.96 -24.26 26.51
C TYR A 532 8.25 -25.73 26.77
N LEU A 533 9.37 -26.20 26.26
CA LEU A 533 9.77 -27.60 26.28
C LEU A 533 11.22 -27.72 26.73
N ILE A 534 11.54 -28.57 27.71
CA ILE A 534 12.90 -28.83 28.18
C ILE A 534 13.30 -30.24 27.76
N TYR A 535 14.39 -30.36 27.01
CA TYR A 535 15.03 -31.66 26.71
C TYR A 535 16.27 -31.87 27.57
N ASP A 536 16.34 -33.02 28.25
CA ASP A 536 17.52 -33.49 29.03
C ASP A 536 18.25 -34.58 28.25
N PRO A 537 19.44 -34.30 27.68
CA PRO A 537 20.19 -35.28 26.91
C PRO A 537 20.83 -36.38 27.73
N VAL A 538 20.88 -36.25 29.06
CA VAL A 538 21.41 -37.26 29.96
C VAL A 538 20.40 -38.36 30.21
N SER A 539 19.15 -38.01 30.44
CA SER A 539 18.06 -38.94 30.70
C SER A 539 17.22 -39.31 29.47
N GLY A 540 17.33 -38.54 28.39
CA GLY A 540 16.44 -38.63 27.20
C GLY A 540 15.01 -38.21 27.52
N ARG A 541 14.76 -37.50 28.64
CA ARG A 541 13.45 -37.02 29.06
C ARG A 541 13.19 -35.64 28.48
N CYS A 542 11.97 -35.43 28.08
CA CYS A 542 11.49 -34.15 27.59
C CYS A 542 10.22 -33.76 28.34
N SER A 543 10.26 -32.65 29.08
CA SER A 543 9.11 -32.08 29.79
C SER A 543 8.59 -30.88 29.05
N ALA A 544 7.28 -30.77 28.82
CA ALA A 544 6.68 -29.71 28.02
C ALA A 544 5.39 -29.18 28.64
N SER A 545 5.16 -27.88 28.52
CA SER A 545 3.90 -27.21 28.86
C SER A 545 3.49 -26.23 27.80
N SER A 546 2.19 -26.08 27.60
CA SER A 546 1.63 -25.19 26.55
C SER A 546 0.58 -24.24 27.12
N ALA A 547 0.73 -22.94 26.78
CA ALA A 547 -0.24 -21.91 27.01
C ALA A 547 -0.92 -21.59 25.66
N GLY A 548 -1.94 -22.36 25.25
CA GLY A 548 -2.70 -22.15 24.01
C GLY A 548 -1.94 -22.39 22.70
N HIS A 549 -0.68 -22.83 22.77
CA HIS A 549 0.16 -23.06 21.57
C HIS A 549 0.02 -24.50 21.08
N PRO A 550 0.07 -24.76 19.76
CA PRO A 550 0.02 -26.12 19.22
C PRO A 550 1.17 -26.99 19.76
N TRP A 551 0.89 -28.25 20.09
CA TRP A 551 1.91 -29.21 20.43
C TRP A 551 2.82 -29.54 19.25
N PRO A 552 4.12 -29.86 19.48
CA PRO A 552 5.04 -30.19 18.42
C PRO A 552 4.66 -31.51 17.74
N VAL A 553 5.11 -31.67 16.52
CA VAL A 553 5.15 -32.96 15.83
C VAL A 553 6.37 -33.72 16.39
N VAL A 554 6.18 -34.94 16.87
CA VAL A 554 7.24 -35.78 17.43
C VAL A 554 7.34 -37.08 16.64
N VAL A 555 8.53 -37.33 16.09
CA VAL A 555 8.85 -38.57 15.35
C VAL A 555 10.05 -39.24 16.04
N HIS A 556 9.86 -40.46 16.52
CA HIS A 556 10.92 -41.24 17.16
C HIS A 556 11.88 -41.82 16.12
N ALA A 557 13.08 -42.17 16.56
CA ALA A 557 14.12 -42.73 15.69
C ALA A 557 13.73 -44.11 15.08
N ASP A 558 12.76 -44.81 15.68
CA ASP A 558 12.23 -46.08 15.18
C ASP A 558 11.07 -45.89 14.17
N GLY A 559 10.77 -44.66 13.79
CA GLY A 559 9.67 -44.32 12.90
C GLY A 559 8.29 -44.33 13.55
N THR A 560 8.20 -44.55 14.86
CA THR A 560 6.93 -44.38 15.57
C THR A 560 6.68 -42.91 15.84
N ASP A 561 5.43 -42.50 15.72
CA ASP A 561 5.00 -41.15 16.05
C ASP A 561 4.30 -41.09 17.40
N THR A 562 4.49 -40.01 18.12
CA THR A 562 3.71 -39.71 19.32
C THR A 562 2.77 -38.55 19.04
N VAL A 563 1.49 -38.85 18.86
CA VAL A 563 0.44 -37.83 18.79
C VAL A 563 0.14 -37.36 20.21
N LEU A 564 0.56 -36.14 20.53
CA LEU A 564 0.26 -35.51 21.81
C LEU A 564 -1.22 -35.09 21.84
N LYS A 565 -2.08 -35.89 22.49
CA LYS A 565 -3.54 -35.65 22.59
C LYS A 565 -3.90 -34.87 23.88
N HIS A 566 -2.97 -34.08 24.41
CA HIS A 566 -3.24 -33.26 25.57
C HIS A 566 -3.87 -31.93 25.17
N PRO A 567 -4.75 -31.35 26.00
CA PRO A 567 -5.22 -29.99 25.79
C PRO A 567 -4.04 -29.01 25.76
N THR A 568 -4.09 -28.00 24.91
CA THR A 568 -3.04 -26.99 24.82
C THR A 568 -3.10 -25.95 25.94
N GLY A 569 -4.05 -26.06 26.86
CA GLY A 569 -4.30 -25.05 27.88
C GLY A 569 -4.92 -23.77 27.29
N ALA A 570 -5.18 -22.79 28.15
CA ALA A 570 -5.61 -21.45 27.70
C ALA A 570 -4.39 -20.61 27.30
N ALA A 571 -4.60 -19.66 26.40
CA ALA A 571 -3.57 -18.68 26.02
C ALA A 571 -3.18 -17.80 27.22
N LEU A 572 -2.01 -17.17 27.15
CA LEU A 572 -1.51 -16.24 28.18
C LEU A 572 -2.51 -15.09 28.35
N CYS A 573 -2.70 -14.65 29.58
CA CYS A 573 -3.68 -13.66 30.04
C CYS A 573 -5.16 -14.11 29.94
N CYS A 574 -5.42 -15.34 29.46
CA CYS A 574 -6.77 -15.91 29.32
C CYS A 574 -7.04 -17.07 30.25
N SER A 575 -6.03 -17.56 31.02
CA SER A 575 -6.14 -18.70 31.94
C SER A 575 -6.53 -18.23 33.33
N ASP A 576 -7.48 -18.94 33.97
CA ASP A 576 -7.77 -18.83 35.39
C ASP A 576 -7.29 -20.08 36.18
N GLY A 577 -6.60 -21.03 35.52
CA GLY A 577 -6.09 -22.26 36.08
C GLY A 577 -4.60 -22.47 35.86
N PRO A 578 -4.01 -23.47 36.55
CA PRO A 578 -2.60 -23.83 36.39
C PRO A 578 -2.34 -24.39 34.99
N PHE A 579 -1.13 -24.20 34.48
CA PHE A 579 -0.63 -24.92 33.31
C PHE A 579 -0.22 -26.34 33.74
N GLU A 580 -0.28 -27.29 32.81
CA GLU A 580 0.09 -28.67 33.06
C GLU A 580 1.37 -29.02 32.31
N THR A 581 2.29 -29.74 32.96
CA THR A 581 3.49 -30.29 32.34
C THR A 581 3.23 -31.74 31.93
N ILE A 582 3.63 -32.07 30.70
CA ILE A 582 3.64 -33.45 30.18
C ILE A 582 5.07 -33.90 30.01
N ASP A 583 5.31 -35.22 30.26
CA ASP A 583 6.60 -35.85 30.11
C ASP A 583 6.62 -36.80 28.92
N LEU A 584 7.71 -36.75 28.16
CA LEU A 584 7.97 -37.59 26.98
C LEU A 584 9.35 -38.25 27.14
N ALA A 585 9.48 -39.48 26.71
CA ALA A 585 10.78 -40.12 26.54
C ALA A 585 11.20 -40.02 25.08
N LEU A 586 12.32 -39.38 24.82
CA LEU A 586 12.86 -39.17 23.47
C LEU A 586 14.19 -39.95 23.35
N ALA A 587 14.20 -40.95 22.50
CA ALA A 587 15.44 -41.67 22.16
C ALA A 587 16.35 -40.80 21.31
N GLU A 588 17.63 -41.19 21.25
CA GLU A 588 18.59 -40.56 20.32
C GLU A 588 18.08 -40.60 18.88
N GLY A 589 18.20 -39.48 18.16
CA GLY A 589 17.74 -39.35 16.77
C GLY A 589 16.27 -39.06 16.64
N SER A 590 15.50 -38.87 17.72
CA SER A 590 14.10 -38.41 17.66
C SER A 590 14.05 -36.98 17.10
N THR A 591 13.05 -36.69 16.27
CA THR A 591 12.86 -35.39 15.65
C THR A 591 11.60 -34.70 16.19
N LEU A 592 11.77 -33.44 16.62
CA LEU A 592 10.68 -32.57 17.06
C LEU A 592 10.53 -31.42 16.07
N ALA A 593 9.30 -31.12 15.67
CA ALA A 593 9.02 -29.91 14.92
C ALA A 593 8.02 -29.02 15.67
N LEU A 594 8.51 -27.87 16.13
CA LEU A 594 7.72 -26.81 16.71
C LEU A 594 7.29 -25.87 15.57
N TYR A 595 6.09 -25.36 15.60
CA TYR A 595 5.56 -24.51 14.54
C TYR A 595 4.52 -23.54 15.09
N THR A 596 4.42 -22.37 14.46
CA THR A 596 3.31 -21.44 14.71
C THR A 596 2.12 -21.77 13.80
N GLN A 597 0.94 -21.35 14.20
CA GLN A 597 -0.32 -21.67 13.52
C GLN A 597 -0.33 -21.25 12.03
N GLY A 598 0.43 -20.21 11.69
CA GLY A 598 0.59 -19.73 10.32
C GLY A 598 1.16 -20.77 9.34
N LEU A 599 1.84 -21.84 9.82
CA LEU A 599 2.32 -22.92 8.94
C LEU A 599 1.15 -23.66 8.28
N PHE A 600 0.06 -23.88 9.01
CA PHE A 600 -1.09 -24.65 8.56
C PHE A 600 -2.31 -23.77 8.21
N GLN A 601 -2.10 -22.50 7.84
CA GLN A 601 -3.16 -21.53 7.58
C GLN A 601 -4.22 -21.98 6.56
N GLU A 602 -3.86 -22.84 5.60
CA GLU A 602 -4.77 -23.37 4.57
C GLU A 602 -5.15 -24.84 4.81
N TRP A 603 -4.72 -25.43 5.93
CA TRP A 603 -4.91 -26.85 6.20
C TRP A 603 -5.66 -27.07 7.52
N PRO A 604 -6.57 -28.06 7.58
CA PRO A 604 -7.07 -28.52 8.86
C PRO A 604 -5.94 -29.10 9.71
N VAL A 605 -5.91 -28.79 11.02
CA VAL A 605 -4.77 -29.06 11.90
C VAL A 605 -4.38 -30.54 11.96
N GLU A 606 -5.34 -31.45 12.16
CA GLU A 606 -5.05 -32.89 12.30
C GLU A 606 -4.49 -33.50 10.99
N PRO A 607 -5.09 -33.33 9.80
CA PRO A 607 -4.51 -33.82 8.56
C PRO A 607 -3.14 -33.21 8.24
N ALA A 608 -2.92 -31.92 8.60
CA ALA A 608 -1.64 -31.27 8.42
C ALA A 608 -0.55 -31.90 9.30
N ARG A 609 -0.86 -32.19 10.57
CA ARG A 609 0.07 -32.86 11.49
C ARG A 609 0.42 -34.27 11.04
N GLU A 610 -0.56 -35.06 10.62
CA GLU A 610 -0.31 -36.41 10.07
C GLU A 610 0.61 -36.36 8.85
N ARG A 611 0.39 -35.40 7.95
CA ARG A 611 1.24 -35.21 6.77
C ARG A 611 2.63 -34.73 7.16
N ALA A 612 2.79 -33.84 8.13
CA ALA A 612 4.08 -33.38 8.64
C ALA A 612 4.86 -34.54 9.28
N THR A 613 4.20 -35.38 10.08
CA THR A 613 4.77 -36.61 10.65
C THR A 613 5.29 -37.51 9.54
N ALA A 614 4.49 -37.83 8.52
CA ALA A 614 4.89 -38.68 7.42
C ALA A 614 6.05 -38.12 6.57
N LEU A 615 6.17 -36.81 6.48
CA LEU A 615 7.28 -36.15 5.81
C LEU A 615 8.58 -36.25 6.63
N LEU A 616 8.50 -36.00 7.95
CA LEU A 616 9.65 -36.05 8.83
C LEU A 616 10.14 -37.47 9.06
N ASP A 617 9.26 -38.46 9.15
CA ASP A 617 9.61 -39.88 9.30
C ASP A 617 10.50 -40.38 8.14
N ARG A 618 10.21 -39.94 6.94
CA ARG A 618 10.95 -40.31 5.73
C ARG A 618 12.22 -39.47 5.51
N PHE A 619 12.44 -38.47 6.35
CA PHE A 619 13.51 -37.49 6.14
C PHE A 619 14.76 -37.79 6.97
N ALA A 620 15.80 -38.26 6.32
CA ALA A 620 17.10 -38.59 6.97
C ALA A 620 18.17 -37.47 6.80
N GLY A 621 17.80 -36.30 6.25
CA GLY A 621 18.72 -35.19 5.99
C GLY A 621 18.97 -34.27 7.20
N PRO A 622 19.76 -33.21 7.02
CA PRO A 622 20.02 -32.20 8.04
C PRO A 622 18.73 -31.46 8.46
N VAL A 623 18.60 -31.11 9.74
CA VAL A 623 17.40 -30.43 10.30
C VAL A 623 17.01 -29.15 9.58
N ARG A 624 17.98 -28.41 9.00
CA ARG A 624 17.73 -27.22 8.19
C ARG A 624 16.91 -27.54 6.94
N GLN A 625 17.18 -28.66 6.28
CA GLN A 625 16.41 -29.07 5.09
C GLN A 625 15.01 -29.57 5.49
N ALA A 626 14.85 -30.12 6.70
CA ALA A 626 13.53 -30.48 7.22
C ALA A 626 12.63 -29.25 7.41
N CYS A 627 13.18 -28.12 7.87
CA CYS A 627 12.43 -26.86 7.93
C CYS A 627 11.94 -26.43 6.54
N THR A 628 12.81 -26.46 5.53
CA THR A 628 12.44 -26.13 4.15
C THR A 628 11.39 -27.09 3.60
N LEU A 629 11.54 -28.39 3.84
CA LEU A 629 10.56 -29.41 3.43
C LEU A 629 9.16 -29.11 3.99
N LEU A 630 9.06 -28.73 5.26
CA LEU A 630 7.78 -28.40 5.89
C LEU A 630 7.20 -27.08 5.32
N THR A 631 8.01 -26.05 5.17
CA THR A 631 7.53 -24.77 4.60
C THR A 631 7.05 -24.94 3.17
N ASP A 632 7.76 -25.68 2.32
CA ASP A 632 7.38 -25.93 0.93
C ASP A 632 6.12 -26.81 0.80
N ALA A 633 5.90 -27.71 1.78
CA ALA A 633 4.75 -28.63 1.76
C ALA A 633 3.43 -27.98 2.18
N PHE A 634 3.47 -26.93 3.02
CA PHE A 634 2.27 -26.39 3.67
C PHE A 634 1.98 -24.93 3.36
N LEU A 635 2.98 -24.12 2.99
CA LEU A 635 2.77 -22.71 2.74
C LEU A 635 2.40 -22.42 1.28
N PRO A 636 1.43 -21.52 1.04
CA PRO A 636 1.13 -21.02 -0.30
C PRO A 636 2.26 -20.11 -0.82
N ALA A 637 2.27 -19.85 -2.12
CA ALA A 637 3.25 -18.95 -2.76
C ALA A 637 3.22 -17.52 -2.19
N ARG A 638 2.10 -17.09 -1.60
CA ARG A 638 1.94 -15.81 -0.90
C ARG A 638 1.21 -16.06 0.41
N PRO A 639 1.93 -16.30 1.50
CA PRO A 639 1.32 -16.50 2.80
C PRO A 639 0.56 -15.25 3.28
N SER A 640 -0.57 -15.45 3.93
CA SER A 640 -1.38 -14.37 4.52
C SER A 640 -0.97 -14.04 5.95
N GLU A 641 -0.29 -14.98 6.63
CA GLU A 641 0.21 -14.87 8.00
C GLU A 641 1.67 -15.30 8.08
N ASP A 642 2.39 -14.76 9.07
CA ASP A 642 3.74 -15.21 9.37
C ASP A 642 3.72 -16.68 9.80
N ALA A 643 4.73 -17.43 9.43
CA ALA A 643 4.91 -18.80 9.82
C ALA A 643 6.35 -19.06 10.29
N VAL A 644 6.49 -19.75 11.40
CA VAL A 644 7.79 -20.15 11.91
C VAL A 644 7.78 -21.65 12.14
N VAL A 645 8.87 -22.28 11.72
CA VAL A 645 9.13 -23.70 11.93
C VAL A 645 10.50 -23.85 12.56
N GLN A 646 10.58 -24.59 13.67
CA GLN A 646 11.82 -25.02 14.30
C GLN A 646 11.86 -26.53 14.34
N VAL A 647 12.90 -27.12 13.79
CA VAL A 647 13.12 -28.56 13.83
C VAL A 647 14.34 -28.84 14.68
N ALA A 648 14.18 -29.77 15.63
CA ALA A 648 15.24 -30.24 16.51
C ALA A 648 15.38 -31.74 16.40
N ARG A 649 16.64 -32.26 16.40
CA ARG A 649 16.96 -33.68 16.44
C ARG A 649 17.77 -33.97 17.69
N THR A 650 17.31 -34.94 18.48
CA THR A 650 17.89 -35.26 19.78
C THR A 650 19.17 -36.05 19.67
N HIS A 651 20.13 -35.70 20.55
CA HIS A 651 21.32 -36.50 20.84
C HIS A 651 21.36 -36.83 22.32
N THR A 652 21.76 -38.05 22.69
CA THR A 652 21.90 -38.46 24.06
C THR A 652 23.37 -38.43 24.49
N LEU A 653 23.61 -38.01 25.72
CA LEU A 653 24.96 -37.99 26.29
C LEU A 653 25.29 -39.34 26.90
N GLY A 654 26.14 -40.11 26.25
CA GLY A 654 26.56 -41.43 26.73
C GLY A 654 27.63 -41.38 27.82
N PRO A 655 28.04 -42.58 28.33
CA PRO A 655 29.00 -42.73 29.43
C PRO A 655 30.36 -42.08 29.21
N ALA A 656 30.71 -41.79 27.95
CA ALA A 656 31.94 -41.08 27.63
C ALA A 656 31.91 -39.58 28.05
N ARG A 657 30.71 -39.04 28.26
CA ARG A 657 30.50 -37.62 28.59
C ARG A 657 29.79 -37.38 29.91
N VAL A 658 29.20 -38.42 30.52
CA VAL A 658 28.46 -38.34 31.77
C VAL A 658 28.98 -39.37 32.75
N ALA A 659 29.30 -38.96 33.98
CA ALA A 659 29.64 -39.84 35.06
C ALA A 659 28.75 -39.52 36.27
N SER A 660 28.10 -40.52 36.85
CA SER A 660 27.16 -40.36 37.97
C SER A 660 27.44 -41.37 39.05
N TRP A 661 27.34 -40.95 40.30
CA TRP A 661 27.60 -41.81 41.49
C TRP A 661 26.58 -41.49 42.56
N ASP A 662 25.95 -42.52 43.07
CA ASP A 662 25.13 -42.45 44.28
C ASP A 662 26.02 -42.49 45.51
N LEU A 663 25.88 -41.52 46.36
CA LEU A 663 26.74 -41.34 47.55
C LEU A 663 25.98 -41.66 48.84
N PRO A 664 26.55 -42.43 49.76
CA PRO A 664 25.94 -42.57 51.07
C PRO A 664 25.97 -41.24 51.84
N SER A 665 24.92 -40.98 52.62
CA SER A 665 24.80 -39.72 53.37
C SER A 665 25.66 -39.78 54.69
N GLU A 666 26.96 -39.90 54.49
CA GLU A 666 27.95 -39.96 55.58
C GLU A 666 29.08 -38.95 55.34
N PRO A 667 29.60 -38.27 56.40
CA PRO A 667 30.67 -37.28 56.25
C PRO A 667 31.96 -37.79 55.59
N SER A 668 32.26 -39.12 55.76
CA SER A 668 33.43 -39.79 55.18
C SER A 668 33.38 -39.80 53.61
N VAL A 669 32.23 -39.72 53.03
CA VAL A 669 32.05 -39.84 51.58
C VAL A 669 32.61 -38.61 50.77
N VAL A 670 32.82 -37.47 51.40
CA VAL A 670 33.41 -36.31 50.76
C VAL A 670 34.80 -36.62 50.18
N SER A 671 35.61 -37.39 50.86
CA SER A 671 36.92 -37.83 50.36
C SER A 671 36.79 -38.79 49.18
N THR A 672 35.78 -39.67 49.23
CA THR A 672 35.45 -40.55 48.10
C THR A 672 34.98 -39.75 46.89
N ALA A 673 34.12 -38.74 47.07
CA ALA A 673 33.67 -37.86 46.02
C ALA A 673 34.84 -37.15 45.30
N ARG A 674 35.81 -36.65 46.05
CA ARG A 674 37.06 -36.07 45.45
C ARG A 674 37.80 -37.09 44.60
N SER A 675 38.03 -38.27 45.11
CA SER A 675 38.74 -39.35 44.41
C SER A 675 37.99 -39.78 43.12
N LEU A 676 36.65 -39.78 43.14
CA LEU A 676 35.82 -40.04 41.97
C LEU A 676 35.96 -38.94 40.91
N VAL A 677 35.92 -37.66 41.32
CA VAL A 677 36.10 -36.50 40.44
C VAL A 677 37.50 -36.53 39.81
N THR A 678 38.59 -36.67 40.62
CA THR A 678 39.96 -36.72 40.10
C THR A 678 40.13 -37.81 39.04
N ARG A 679 39.68 -39.04 39.37
CA ARG A 679 39.78 -40.18 38.47
C ARG A 679 39.04 -39.92 37.17
N GLN A 680 37.83 -39.33 37.24
CA GLN A 680 37.01 -39.07 36.05
C GLN A 680 37.62 -37.99 35.17
N LEU A 681 38.07 -36.89 35.77
CA LEU A 681 38.69 -35.79 35.03
C LEU A 681 40.01 -36.23 34.36
N THR A 682 40.79 -37.07 35.07
CA THR A 682 41.99 -37.69 34.48
C THR A 682 41.63 -38.56 33.27
N ALA A 683 40.56 -39.38 33.37
CA ALA A 683 40.09 -40.23 32.27
C ALA A 683 39.56 -39.38 31.08
N TRP A 684 39.05 -38.20 31.35
CA TRP A 684 38.59 -37.27 30.30
C TRP A 684 39.69 -36.36 29.75
N GLY A 685 40.93 -36.44 30.31
CA GLY A 685 42.06 -35.55 29.89
C GLY A 685 41.92 -34.11 30.37
N MET A 686 41.14 -33.88 31.44
CA MET A 686 40.82 -32.53 31.97
C MET A 686 41.50 -32.27 33.33
N SER A 687 42.76 -32.66 33.47
CA SER A 687 43.53 -32.57 34.73
C SER A 687 43.67 -31.14 35.25
N ASP A 688 43.61 -30.11 34.37
CA ASP A 688 43.73 -28.71 34.75
C ASP A 688 42.53 -28.23 35.60
N LEU A 689 41.37 -28.84 35.44
CA LEU A 689 40.15 -28.52 36.19
C LEU A 689 40.03 -29.32 37.51
N THR A 690 40.96 -30.25 37.78
CA THR A 690 40.83 -31.17 38.90
C THR A 690 40.72 -30.44 40.23
N PHE A 691 41.58 -29.50 40.53
CA PHE A 691 41.60 -28.78 41.81
C PHE A 691 40.29 -28.00 42.04
N THR A 692 39.82 -27.25 41.06
CA THR A 692 38.63 -26.43 41.17
C THR A 692 37.36 -27.29 41.26
N THR A 693 37.26 -28.35 40.45
CA THR A 693 36.11 -29.25 40.45
C THR A 693 36.05 -30.12 41.73
N GLU A 694 37.20 -30.58 42.27
CA GLU A 694 37.24 -31.26 43.55
C GLU A 694 36.74 -30.38 44.71
N LEU A 695 37.10 -29.09 44.68
CA LEU A 695 36.65 -28.13 45.68
C LEU A 695 35.13 -27.94 45.58
N ILE A 696 34.63 -27.65 44.36
CA ILE A 696 33.20 -27.50 44.10
C ILE A 696 32.42 -28.76 44.57
N ALA A 697 32.82 -29.92 44.11
CA ALA A 697 32.16 -31.19 44.48
C ALA A 697 32.18 -31.40 45.99
N SER A 698 33.29 -31.11 46.66
CA SER A 698 33.42 -31.25 48.11
C SER A 698 32.44 -30.36 48.86
N GLU A 699 32.31 -29.10 48.45
CA GLU A 699 31.40 -28.13 49.08
C GLU A 699 29.94 -28.51 48.84
N LEU A 700 29.58 -28.85 47.56
CA LEU A 700 28.22 -29.25 47.22
C LEU A 700 27.79 -30.55 47.92
N VAL A 701 28.64 -31.58 47.94
CA VAL A 701 28.37 -32.88 48.64
C VAL A 701 28.29 -32.63 50.13
N THR A 702 29.17 -31.83 50.73
CA THR A 702 29.13 -31.51 52.19
C THR A 702 27.79 -30.80 52.51
N ASN A 703 27.34 -29.87 51.67
CA ASN A 703 26.07 -29.21 51.89
C ASN A 703 24.88 -30.18 51.79
N ALA A 704 24.87 -31.08 50.79
CA ALA A 704 23.84 -32.10 50.65
C ALA A 704 23.79 -33.04 51.90
N ILE A 705 24.93 -33.51 52.40
CA ILE A 705 24.98 -34.34 53.54
C ILE A 705 24.55 -33.65 54.84
N ARG A 706 24.92 -32.37 55.02
CA ARG A 706 24.61 -31.62 56.25
C ARG A 706 23.18 -31.11 56.34
N TYR A 707 22.60 -30.74 55.22
CA TYR A 707 21.36 -29.96 55.22
C TYR A 707 20.22 -30.58 54.42
N ALA A 708 20.48 -31.71 53.72
CA ALA A 708 19.49 -32.32 52.89
C ALA A 708 19.10 -33.74 53.30
N ARG A 709 18.28 -34.42 52.53
CA ARG A 709 17.83 -35.80 52.72
C ARG A 709 18.38 -36.64 51.58
N PRO A 710 18.71 -37.96 51.92
CA PRO A 710 19.06 -38.89 50.86
C PRO A 710 17.90 -39.14 49.88
N PRO A 711 18.17 -39.60 48.66
CA PRO A 711 19.49 -39.97 48.14
C PRO A 711 20.33 -38.74 47.76
N VAL A 712 21.68 -38.91 47.85
CA VAL A 712 22.62 -37.87 47.33
C VAL A 712 23.34 -38.45 46.12
N THR A 713 23.25 -37.78 44.97
CA THR A 713 23.89 -38.18 43.72
C THR A 713 24.86 -37.10 43.26
N LEU A 714 26.10 -37.44 42.99
CA LEU A 714 27.10 -36.59 42.34
C LEU A 714 27.15 -36.95 40.86
N ARG A 715 27.09 -35.95 40.00
CA ARG A 715 27.19 -36.12 38.54
C ARG A 715 28.19 -35.14 37.96
N LEU A 716 28.97 -35.58 36.98
CA LEU A 716 29.81 -34.74 36.11
C LEU A 716 29.32 -34.91 34.68
N ILE A 717 29.18 -33.79 34.00
CA ILE A 717 28.74 -33.73 32.58
C ILE A 717 29.77 -32.92 31.80
N ARG A 718 30.28 -33.50 30.70
CA ARG A 718 31.23 -32.85 29.78
C ARG A 718 30.56 -32.53 28.47
N THR A 719 30.39 -31.23 28.20
CA THR A 719 29.92 -30.70 26.91
C THR A 719 30.90 -29.62 26.43
N HIS A 720 30.43 -28.44 26.06
CA HIS A 720 31.23 -27.22 25.85
C HIS A 720 31.77 -26.67 27.19
N ALA A 721 31.20 -27.09 28.31
CA ALA A 721 31.64 -26.80 29.66
C ALA A 721 31.67 -28.10 30.50
N LEU A 722 32.34 -28.04 31.64
CA LEU A 722 32.27 -29.10 32.66
C LEU A 722 31.25 -28.71 33.72
N THR A 723 30.16 -29.47 33.83
CA THR A 723 29.15 -29.25 34.86
C THR A 723 29.33 -30.27 35.99
N CYS A 724 29.39 -29.78 37.23
CA CYS A 724 29.34 -30.57 38.43
C CYS A 724 27.99 -30.39 39.11
N GLU A 725 27.22 -31.46 39.27
CA GLU A 725 25.89 -31.48 39.88
C GLU A 725 25.85 -32.34 41.11
N VAL A 726 25.17 -31.87 42.17
CA VAL A 726 24.83 -32.67 43.35
C VAL A 726 23.33 -32.56 43.56
N SER A 727 22.67 -33.72 43.47
CA SER A 727 21.23 -33.85 43.71
C SER A 727 20.97 -34.40 45.09
N ASP A 728 19.93 -33.91 45.77
CA ASP A 728 19.50 -34.39 47.09
C ASP A 728 17.96 -34.35 47.21
N GLY A 729 17.40 -35.10 48.16
CA GLY A 729 15.96 -35.24 48.39
C GLY A 729 15.31 -34.09 49.19
N SER A 730 15.89 -32.89 49.23
CA SER A 730 15.35 -31.74 49.98
C SER A 730 14.90 -30.62 49.07
N SER A 731 13.76 -30.03 49.35
CA SER A 731 13.25 -28.84 48.64
C SER A 731 13.70 -27.49 49.25
N THR A 732 14.59 -27.53 50.27
CA THR A 732 15.04 -26.32 50.96
C THR A 732 16.09 -25.57 50.11
N SER A 733 15.82 -24.29 49.80
CA SER A 733 16.72 -23.43 49.02
C SER A 733 18.07 -23.22 49.71
N PRO A 734 19.21 -23.44 49.03
CA PRO A 734 20.51 -23.08 49.58
C PRO A 734 20.62 -21.56 49.66
N ARG A 735 21.12 -21.03 50.80
CA ARG A 735 21.30 -19.59 50.98
C ARG A 735 22.78 -19.24 50.97
N LEU A 736 23.17 -18.35 50.08
CA LEU A 736 24.45 -17.64 50.16
C LEU A 736 24.51 -16.86 51.48
N ARG A 737 25.37 -17.25 52.40
CA ARG A 737 25.68 -16.48 53.61
C ARG A 737 27.05 -15.84 53.43
N HIS A 738 27.10 -14.51 53.54
CA HIS A 738 28.37 -13.84 53.77
C HIS A 738 28.84 -14.15 55.20
N ALA A 739 29.65 -15.22 55.34
CA ALA A 739 30.26 -15.56 56.62
C ALA A 739 31.17 -14.44 57.07
N ARG A 740 31.04 -13.99 58.31
CA ARG A 740 32.04 -13.09 58.95
C ARG A 740 33.37 -13.81 59.01
N THR A 741 34.48 -13.02 59.00
CA THR A 741 35.85 -13.50 58.87
C THR A 741 36.28 -14.54 59.91
N THR A 742 35.49 -14.74 60.97
CA THR A 742 35.75 -15.65 62.14
C THR A 742 34.90 -16.90 62.17
N GLU A 743 33.98 -17.15 61.19
CA GLU A 743 33.12 -18.34 61.18
C GLU A 743 33.67 -19.39 60.20
N GLU A 744 33.93 -20.60 60.66
CA GLU A 744 34.42 -21.74 59.88
C GLU A 744 33.33 -22.37 58.98
N GLY A 745 32.07 -21.96 59.08
CA GLY A 745 30.93 -22.46 58.31
C GLY A 745 30.26 -21.42 57.43
N GLY A 746 29.86 -21.80 56.22
CA GLY A 746 29.05 -20.97 55.34
C GLY A 746 29.77 -20.35 54.13
N ARG A 747 31.05 -20.71 53.89
CA ARG A 747 31.83 -20.24 52.73
C ARG A 747 31.74 -21.15 51.50
N GLY A 748 31.19 -22.34 51.63
CA GLY A 748 31.25 -23.38 50.62
C GLY A 748 30.57 -22.98 49.28
N LEU A 749 29.35 -22.46 49.35
CA LEU A 749 28.67 -21.99 48.14
C LEU A 749 29.31 -20.74 47.53
N LEU A 750 29.93 -19.87 48.34
CA LEU A 750 30.69 -18.72 47.87
C LEU A 750 31.96 -19.16 47.13
N LEU A 751 32.62 -20.21 47.59
CA LEU A 751 33.78 -20.79 46.92
C LEU A 751 33.36 -21.50 45.63
N ALA A 752 32.28 -22.28 45.64
CA ALA A 752 31.74 -22.89 44.42
C ALA A 752 31.40 -21.81 43.38
N ALA A 753 30.73 -20.73 43.78
CA ALA A 753 30.41 -19.59 42.92
C ALA A 753 31.65 -18.86 42.37
N GLY A 754 32.74 -18.78 43.17
CA GLY A 754 33.98 -18.09 42.76
C GLY A 754 34.86 -18.91 41.81
N PHE A 755 34.65 -20.22 41.69
CA PHE A 755 35.38 -21.13 40.80
C PHE A 755 34.53 -21.69 39.67
N SER A 756 33.33 -21.14 39.44
CA SER A 756 32.44 -21.50 38.37
C SER A 756 32.06 -20.24 37.55
N ASP A 757 31.85 -20.39 36.27
CA ASP A 757 31.36 -19.33 35.39
C ASP A 757 29.86 -19.11 35.64
N ARG A 758 29.14 -20.20 35.88
CA ARG A 758 27.71 -20.20 36.23
C ARG A 758 27.45 -21.25 37.33
N TRP A 759 26.53 -20.96 38.22
CA TRP A 759 26.03 -21.88 39.20
C TRP A 759 24.57 -21.60 39.52
N GLY A 760 23.87 -22.61 40.07
CA GLY A 760 22.46 -22.44 40.39
C GLY A 760 21.88 -23.62 41.12
N THR A 761 20.56 -23.59 41.31
CA THR A 761 19.79 -24.66 41.93
C THR A 761 18.53 -24.85 41.13
N ARG A 762 18.27 -26.08 40.71
CA ARG A 762 16.98 -26.48 40.12
C ARG A 762 16.23 -27.38 41.09
N TYR A 763 14.91 -27.28 41.06
CA TYR A 763 14.00 -28.04 41.89
C TYR A 763 13.24 -29.06 41.05
N SER A 764 12.95 -30.22 41.61
CA SER A 764 12.10 -31.23 41.00
C SER A 764 11.20 -31.85 42.10
N GLU A 765 10.23 -32.65 41.70
CA GLU A 765 9.38 -33.39 42.67
C GLU A 765 10.20 -34.28 43.62
N GLN A 766 11.38 -34.72 43.21
CA GLN A 766 12.24 -35.63 43.97
C GLN A 766 13.23 -34.90 44.91
N GLY A 767 13.33 -33.59 44.82
CA GLY A 767 14.25 -32.80 45.62
C GLY A 767 14.86 -31.63 44.86
N LYS A 768 16.15 -31.33 45.09
CA LYS A 768 16.87 -30.27 44.38
C LYS A 768 18.21 -30.78 43.85
N THR A 769 18.68 -30.12 42.80
CA THR A 769 20.04 -30.26 42.26
C THR A 769 20.75 -28.92 42.33
N VAL A 770 21.91 -28.88 43.02
CA VAL A 770 22.82 -27.75 43.01
C VAL A 770 23.90 -28.03 41.98
N TRP A 771 24.12 -27.10 41.06
CA TRP A 771 25.03 -27.28 39.93
C TRP A 771 26.01 -26.11 39.82
N ALA A 772 27.17 -26.38 39.22
CA ALA A 772 28.19 -25.41 38.90
C ALA A 772 28.86 -25.80 37.57
N GLU A 773 29.03 -24.79 36.68
CA GLU A 773 29.63 -24.95 35.37
C GLU A 773 30.98 -24.24 35.29
N GLN A 774 31.94 -24.89 34.67
CA GLN A 774 33.31 -24.42 34.47
C GLN A 774 33.62 -24.48 32.95
N GLY A 775 34.10 -23.37 32.37
CA GLY A 775 34.57 -23.34 31.00
C GLY A 775 35.73 -24.30 30.76
N LEU A 776 35.74 -24.97 29.63
CA LEU A 776 36.90 -25.80 29.26
C LEU A 776 38.05 -24.88 28.83
N PRO A 777 39.29 -25.18 29.23
CA PRO A 777 40.44 -24.46 28.71
C PRO A 777 40.49 -24.58 27.18
N GLU A 778 40.78 -23.49 26.50
CA GLU A 778 40.97 -23.53 25.05
C GLU A 778 42.04 -24.59 24.72
N PRO A 779 41.79 -25.45 23.70
CA PRO A 779 42.81 -26.38 23.28
C PRO A 779 44.06 -25.60 22.87
N VAL A 780 45.15 -25.82 23.61
CA VAL A 780 46.46 -25.28 23.27
C VAL A 780 46.83 -25.88 21.89
N GLY A 781 46.70 -25.05 20.80
CA GLY A 781 46.93 -25.43 19.43
C GLY A 781 48.32 -25.91 19.11
#